data_14c4732f72570d6777bc7384762159a8
#
_entry.id   14c4732f72570d6777bc7384762159a8
#
_cell.length_a   1.000
_cell.length_b   1.000
_cell.length_c   1.000
_cell.angle_alpha   90.00
_cell.angle_beta   90.00
_cell.angle_gamma   90.00
#
_symmetry.space_group_name_H-M   'P 1'
#
loop_
_entity.id
_entity.type
_entity.pdbx_description
1 polymer ?
#
loop_
_entity_poly.entity_id
_entity_poly.type
_entity_poly.pdbx_seq_one_letter_code
_entity_poly.pdbx_strand_id
1 'polypeptide(L)'
;MGVVYRAEDTDLGRFVALKFLVQDDLARDPQALERFRREARSASALNHPNICTIYEIGKHDGQYFLVMELLEGKTLRDCIGGRPLSADQLLTAAIEIADGLEAAHIKGITHRDIKPGNLFITSRGHAKILDFGLAKITSETHSSAASLGAAPTVISEIHLTSPGTTVGTIAYMSPEQASGEELDPRTDLFSFGAVLYEMATGLPAFSGSTTAKVFDAILNRAPIAPVRLNPALPAKLEEIINKALEKDRKLRYQSAADMSVDLRRLQREIESSRTGNAPTYSQGSAISGTVSSAASSQRLGSVRGGWFGIAAAVVVVASIAAYTLRPALLPPRIASYTPLTHDGLPKTFGGQAVAIVLTDGSRIYIQENLKGQYIVAQASATGGDTVPMPLPFRNVALDNISPDRSELLVGSFTGSEVIQPMWIVPVLGGAPRRFVETPGGDGAWMPNGEHLLARNNQLMAFSRNGGQRTLVSLPEDLFIYWLRWSPDGSVLRFTTNGPVGTSMWEVAADGSNLHRLLPGWGEPMQGNWTPDGKYFVFSAFSNNRADLWAIREKSDLLHKVNHEPVRLTAGPLSMEAPQPTADGKKILAVGSQLQAEVVRYDAQAAQFIPFLSGISAVGVSFSRDGQWLSYIKWPDGELWRCRVDGSEKLQLTAPPLFVQSAEWSPDGSQIAFAGGLPGEKTHVFLVAGSTGAAQQVVSGSVNLHNPSWTPDGNSLLLSGAEEGPETSSIRFLDLKTTKMTSVPDSRGRVGATLSPDGRYVAATTVDGQKLLIFDVTAQKWSDLAQGSISAIRWAQDNKYVYFDTQSSTEPAVYRVRLSDRKMETVASLKNLRRVILPFQAWMGLTPEGSPLLMRDTGTQEVYALDFEQP
;
A
#
# COMPACT_ATOMS: atom_id res chain seq x y z
N MET A 1 7.66 0.33 -16.42
CA MET A 1 7.33 1.41 -17.41
C MET A 1 8.46 2.40 -17.39
N GLY A 2 8.92 2.91 -18.55
CA GLY A 2 9.97 3.90 -18.61
C GLY A 2 9.52 5.26 -18.05
N VAL A 3 10.47 6.08 -17.62
CA VAL A 3 10.23 7.46 -17.19
C VAL A 3 10.02 8.33 -18.42
N VAL A 4 9.04 9.25 -18.38
CA VAL A 4 8.76 10.20 -19.45
C VAL A 4 9.14 11.59 -18.98
N TYR A 5 9.98 12.26 -19.75
CA TYR A 5 10.45 13.62 -19.48
C TYR A 5 9.86 14.61 -20.50
N ARG A 6 9.56 15.80 -20.04
CA ARG A 6 9.32 16.94 -20.94
C ARG A 6 10.68 17.52 -21.34
N ALA A 7 10.92 17.67 -22.63
CA ALA A 7 12.14 18.24 -23.18
C ALA A 7 11.82 19.26 -24.28
N GLU A 8 12.79 20.07 -24.63
CA GLU A 8 12.70 21.01 -25.75
C GLU A 8 13.56 20.49 -26.92
N ASP A 9 12.94 20.34 -28.06
CA ASP A 9 13.60 20.10 -29.35
C ASP A 9 14.14 21.46 -29.79
N THR A 10 15.44 21.70 -29.54
CA THR A 10 16.09 22.99 -29.77
C THR A 10 16.25 23.32 -31.26
N ASP A 11 16.24 22.30 -32.14
CA ASP A 11 16.38 22.49 -33.59
C ASP A 11 15.06 22.98 -34.21
N LEU A 12 13.93 22.53 -33.67
CA LEU A 12 12.58 22.88 -34.17
C LEU A 12 11.82 23.83 -33.23
N GLY A 13 12.38 24.18 -32.07
CA GLY A 13 11.79 25.13 -31.11
C GLY A 13 10.45 24.68 -30.54
N ARG A 14 10.29 23.38 -30.29
CA ARG A 14 9.05 22.79 -29.75
C ARG A 14 9.29 21.89 -28.55
N PHE A 15 8.29 21.80 -27.68
CA PHE A 15 8.32 20.84 -26.58
C PHE A 15 7.93 19.43 -27.05
N VAL A 16 8.63 18.42 -26.55
CA VAL A 16 8.44 17.02 -26.85
C VAL A 16 8.42 16.19 -25.56
N ALA A 17 7.88 14.98 -25.62
CA ALA A 17 7.99 14.00 -24.55
C ALA A 17 9.10 12.99 -24.90
N LEU A 18 10.05 12.78 -23.97
CA LEU A 18 11.11 11.78 -24.09
C LEU A 18 10.77 10.60 -23.17
N LYS A 19 10.52 9.44 -23.77
CA LYS A 19 10.26 8.21 -23.03
C LYS A 19 11.50 7.32 -23.08
N PHE A 20 12.19 7.20 -21.94
CA PHE A 20 13.35 6.33 -21.80
C PHE A 20 12.91 4.87 -21.62
N LEU A 21 13.62 3.97 -22.30
CA LEU A 21 13.40 2.53 -22.22
C LEU A 21 14.23 1.94 -21.07
N VAL A 22 13.72 0.95 -20.37
CA VAL A 22 14.44 0.31 -19.27
C VAL A 22 15.61 -0.49 -19.86
N GLN A 23 16.82 -0.22 -19.39
CA GLN A 23 18.08 -0.74 -19.94
C GLN A 23 18.21 -2.27 -19.91
N ASP A 24 17.58 -2.96 -18.95
CA ASP A 24 17.86 -4.38 -18.67
C ASP A 24 17.36 -5.33 -19.77
N ASP A 25 16.36 -4.94 -20.54
CA ASP A 25 15.67 -5.82 -21.49
C ASP A 25 16.27 -5.71 -22.93
N LEU A 26 16.83 -4.59 -23.31
CA LEU A 26 17.28 -4.32 -24.68
C LEU A 26 18.80 -4.42 -24.88
N ALA A 27 19.59 -4.27 -23.83
CA ALA A 27 21.04 -4.30 -23.89
C ALA A 27 21.61 -5.73 -24.02
N ARG A 28 20.81 -6.75 -23.67
CA ARG A 28 21.25 -8.16 -23.63
C ARG A 28 20.84 -8.99 -24.84
N ASP A 29 19.87 -8.51 -25.66
CA ASP A 29 19.40 -9.21 -26.86
C ASP A 29 19.38 -8.30 -28.10
N PRO A 30 20.34 -8.45 -29.01
CA PRO A 30 20.37 -7.70 -30.27
C PRO A 30 19.12 -7.91 -31.14
N GLN A 31 18.46 -9.07 -31.07
CA GLN A 31 17.24 -9.35 -31.82
C GLN A 31 16.03 -8.62 -31.23
N ALA A 32 15.95 -8.44 -29.89
CA ALA A 32 14.92 -7.64 -29.26
C ALA A 32 15.03 -6.16 -29.65
N LEU A 33 16.25 -5.63 -29.77
CA LEU A 33 16.50 -4.28 -30.20
C LEU A 33 16.08 -4.04 -31.67
N GLU A 34 16.37 -4.98 -32.58
CA GLU A 34 15.97 -4.89 -33.98
C GLU A 34 14.44 -4.99 -34.15
N ARG A 35 13.76 -5.86 -33.38
CA ARG A 35 12.29 -5.93 -33.33
C ARG A 35 11.70 -4.61 -32.82
N PHE A 36 12.23 -4.07 -31.72
CA PHE A 36 11.81 -2.77 -31.19
C PHE A 36 11.93 -1.66 -32.24
N ARG A 37 13.07 -1.56 -32.90
CA ARG A 37 13.28 -0.56 -33.96
C ARG A 37 12.29 -0.71 -35.11
N ARG A 38 11.98 -1.95 -35.51
CA ARG A 38 11.01 -2.24 -36.56
C ARG A 38 9.60 -1.82 -36.15
N GLU A 39 9.17 -2.15 -34.94
CA GLU A 39 7.84 -1.80 -34.44
C GLU A 39 7.71 -0.29 -34.21
N ALA A 40 8.72 0.35 -33.62
CA ALA A 40 8.71 1.79 -33.46
C ALA A 40 8.72 2.54 -34.81
N ARG A 41 9.41 2.02 -35.85
CA ARG A 41 9.31 2.55 -37.23
C ARG A 41 7.91 2.34 -37.80
N SER A 42 7.28 1.21 -37.58
CA SER A 42 5.90 0.96 -38.03
C SER A 42 4.92 1.92 -37.33
N ALA A 43 5.07 2.12 -36.03
CA ALA A 43 4.25 3.06 -35.27
C ALA A 43 4.50 4.54 -35.64
N SER A 44 5.75 4.93 -35.99
CA SER A 44 6.07 6.29 -36.47
C SER A 44 5.46 6.60 -37.85
N ALA A 45 5.08 5.59 -38.63
CA ALA A 45 4.35 5.76 -39.89
C ALA A 45 2.85 6.08 -39.69
N LEU A 46 2.34 6.00 -38.44
CA LEU A 46 0.97 6.35 -38.09
C LEU A 46 0.88 7.87 -37.89
N ASN A 47 0.16 8.55 -38.80
CA ASN A 47 -0.18 9.97 -38.66
C ASN A 47 -1.70 10.08 -38.61
N HIS A 48 -2.26 10.23 -37.40
CA HIS A 48 -3.69 10.31 -37.18
C HIS A 48 -3.99 11.20 -35.97
N PRO A 49 -5.04 12.03 -35.98
CA PRO A 49 -5.33 12.95 -34.86
C PRO A 49 -5.52 12.25 -33.53
N ASN A 50 -6.02 11.01 -33.53
CA ASN A 50 -6.30 10.22 -32.34
C ASN A 50 -5.18 9.19 -32.00
N ILE A 51 -3.99 9.35 -32.57
CA ILE A 51 -2.77 8.56 -32.25
C ILE A 51 -1.68 9.53 -31.82
N CYS A 52 -0.94 9.20 -30.77
CA CYS A 52 0.22 9.98 -30.35
C CYS A 52 1.35 9.81 -31.36
N THR A 53 1.84 10.93 -31.90
CA THR A 53 2.90 10.93 -32.95
C THR A 53 4.25 10.61 -32.33
N ILE A 54 4.96 9.62 -32.89
CA ILE A 54 6.36 9.34 -32.59
C ILE A 54 7.21 10.08 -33.63
N TYR A 55 8.09 10.97 -33.14
CA TYR A 55 8.95 11.77 -33.99
C TYR A 55 10.27 11.08 -34.34
N GLU A 56 10.91 10.47 -33.31
CA GLU A 56 12.26 9.90 -33.45
C GLU A 56 12.56 8.84 -32.43
N ILE A 57 13.57 8.00 -32.71
CA ILE A 57 14.19 7.06 -31.79
C ILE A 57 15.63 7.53 -31.56
N GLY A 58 15.93 8.01 -30.36
CA GLY A 58 17.26 8.47 -29.98
C GLY A 58 18.01 7.45 -29.12
N LYS A 59 19.33 7.72 -28.97
CA LYS A 59 20.19 6.98 -28.03
C LYS A 59 21.14 7.98 -27.35
N HIS A 60 21.16 7.96 -26.00
CA HIS A 60 22.05 8.79 -25.19
C HIS A 60 22.64 7.93 -24.07
N ASP A 61 23.95 7.99 -23.87
CA ASP A 61 24.71 7.19 -22.86
C ASP A 61 24.38 5.70 -22.87
N GLY A 62 24.20 5.13 -24.05
CA GLY A 62 23.86 3.71 -24.18
C GLY A 62 22.37 3.39 -24.05
N GLN A 63 21.56 4.34 -23.55
CA GLN A 63 20.13 4.18 -23.31
C GLN A 63 19.31 4.69 -24.50
N TYR A 64 18.33 3.86 -24.93
CA TYR A 64 17.41 4.26 -26.00
C TYR A 64 16.20 5.02 -25.44
N PHE A 65 15.73 6.00 -26.20
CA PHE A 65 14.53 6.76 -25.88
C PHE A 65 13.70 7.04 -27.14
N LEU A 66 12.41 7.25 -26.93
CA LEU A 66 11.47 7.70 -27.96
C LEU A 66 11.20 9.19 -27.77
N VAL A 67 11.27 9.94 -28.86
CA VAL A 67 10.81 11.32 -28.94
C VAL A 67 9.41 11.33 -29.49
N MET A 68 8.45 11.85 -28.74
CA MET A 68 7.05 11.84 -29.13
C MET A 68 6.35 13.16 -28.84
N GLU A 69 5.13 13.30 -29.35
CA GLU A 69 4.24 14.43 -29.13
C GLU A 69 4.02 14.63 -27.61
N LEU A 70 4.25 15.86 -27.13
CA LEU A 70 3.92 16.24 -25.77
C LEU A 70 2.42 16.51 -25.67
N LEU A 71 1.72 15.71 -24.89
CA LEU A 71 0.28 15.82 -24.67
C LEU A 71 -0.02 16.53 -23.36
N GLU A 72 -0.92 17.49 -23.37
CA GLU A 72 -1.48 18.13 -22.18
C GLU A 72 -2.86 17.55 -21.90
N GLY A 73 -3.06 17.00 -20.69
CA GLY A 73 -4.32 16.38 -20.30
C GLY A 73 -4.12 15.27 -19.25
N LYS A 74 -4.96 14.23 -19.33
CA LYS A 74 -4.95 13.10 -18.36
C LYS A 74 -5.13 11.77 -19.08
N THR A 75 -4.65 10.68 -18.46
CA THR A 75 -4.98 9.34 -18.97
C THR A 75 -6.48 9.07 -18.80
N LEU A 76 -7.04 8.19 -19.64
CA LEU A 76 -8.44 7.77 -19.50
C LEU A 76 -8.69 7.08 -18.15
N ARG A 77 -7.66 6.40 -17.59
CA ARG A 77 -7.71 5.86 -16.22
C ARG A 77 -8.00 6.95 -15.19
N ASP A 78 -7.31 8.08 -15.30
CA ASP A 78 -7.48 9.20 -14.37
C ASP A 78 -8.85 9.89 -14.57
N CYS A 79 -9.36 9.89 -15.82
CA CYS A 79 -10.67 10.42 -16.14
C CYS A 79 -11.81 9.55 -15.58
N ILE A 80 -11.69 8.22 -15.66
CA ILE A 80 -12.66 7.28 -15.08
C ILE A 80 -12.64 7.35 -13.56
N GLY A 81 -11.45 7.23 -12.95
CA GLY A 81 -11.28 7.38 -11.49
C GLY A 81 -12.25 6.54 -10.64
N GLY A 82 -12.66 5.34 -11.12
CA GLY A 82 -13.64 4.47 -10.46
C GLY A 82 -15.09 4.91 -10.58
N ARG A 83 -15.43 5.82 -11.50
CA ARG A 83 -16.80 6.32 -11.74
C ARG A 83 -17.15 6.27 -13.22
N PRO A 84 -18.43 6.02 -13.57
CA PRO A 84 -18.84 6.06 -14.95
C PRO A 84 -18.70 7.47 -15.53
N LEU A 85 -18.25 7.56 -16.77
CA LEU A 85 -18.23 8.81 -17.53
C LEU A 85 -19.66 9.18 -17.94
N SER A 86 -19.90 10.49 -18.20
CA SER A 86 -21.14 10.90 -18.84
C SER A 86 -21.26 10.29 -20.24
N ALA A 87 -22.49 10.03 -20.71
CA ALA A 87 -22.70 9.41 -22.02
C ALA A 87 -22.05 10.20 -23.16
N ASP A 88 -22.04 11.52 -23.09
CA ASP A 88 -21.44 12.39 -24.11
C ASP A 88 -19.89 12.25 -24.11
N GLN A 89 -19.27 12.30 -22.94
CA GLN A 89 -17.81 12.11 -22.79
C GLN A 89 -17.39 10.72 -23.25
N LEU A 90 -18.16 9.69 -22.85
CA LEU A 90 -17.89 8.32 -23.22
C LEU A 90 -17.96 8.14 -24.74
N LEU A 91 -19.06 8.57 -25.39
CA LEU A 91 -19.27 8.36 -26.81
C LEU A 91 -18.26 9.15 -27.66
N THR A 92 -17.96 10.41 -27.29
CA THR A 92 -16.95 11.20 -27.98
C THR A 92 -15.58 10.51 -27.95
N ALA A 93 -15.10 10.15 -26.76
CA ALA A 93 -13.82 9.46 -26.62
C ALA A 93 -13.83 8.09 -27.30
N ALA A 94 -14.93 7.33 -27.20
CA ALA A 94 -15.05 6.00 -27.80
C ALA A 94 -14.99 6.03 -29.33
N ILE A 95 -15.62 6.98 -29.97
CA ILE A 95 -15.60 7.15 -31.43
C ILE A 95 -14.19 7.49 -31.88
N GLU A 96 -13.53 8.43 -31.23
CA GLU A 96 -12.16 8.87 -31.55
C GLU A 96 -11.13 7.74 -31.36
N ILE A 97 -11.27 6.93 -30.32
CA ILE A 97 -10.41 5.74 -30.10
C ILE A 97 -10.65 4.69 -31.20
N ALA A 98 -11.91 4.42 -31.55
CA ALA A 98 -12.24 3.48 -32.63
C ALA A 98 -11.67 3.94 -33.98
N ASP A 99 -11.75 5.23 -34.31
CA ASP A 99 -11.17 5.81 -35.53
C ASP A 99 -9.62 5.66 -35.54
N GLY A 100 -8.97 5.87 -34.38
CA GLY A 100 -7.53 5.67 -34.25
C GLY A 100 -7.10 4.19 -34.42
N LEU A 101 -7.88 3.27 -33.85
CA LEU A 101 -7.64 1.82 -34.03
C LEU A 101 -7.82 1.40 -35.48
N GLU A 102 -8.86 1.88 -36.16
CA GLU A 102 -9.09 1.58 -37.59
C GLU A 102 -7.92 2.05 -38.46
N ALA A 103 -7.41 3.27 -38.19
CA ALA A 103 -6.27 3.83 -38.93
C ALA A 103 -4.98 2.97 -38.76
N ALA A 104 -4.79 2.37 -37.58
CA ALA A 104 -3.68 1.45 -37.32
C ALA A 104 -3.89 0.08 -37.99
N HIS A 105 -5.10 -0.48 -37.87
CA HIS A 105 -5.46 -1.82 -38.40
C HIS A 105 -5.38 -1.85 -39.93
N ILE A 106 -5.80 -0.80 -40.65
CA ILE A 106 -5.65 -0.66 -42.10
C ILE A 106 -4.18 -0.78 -42.54
N LYS A 107 -3.24 -0.33 -41.67
CA LYS A 107 -1.79 -0.44 -41.93
C LYS A 107 -1.19 -1.76 -41.43
N GLY A 108 -2.01 -2.70 -40.98
CA GLY A 108 -1.59 -3.98 -40.43
C GLY A 108 -0.92 -3.91 -39.06
N ILE A 109 -1.16 -2.82 -38.32
CA ILE A 109 -0.59 -2.60 -36.99
C ILE A 109 -1.66 -2.86 -35.94
N THR A 110 -1.45 -3.91 -35.12
CA THR A 110 -2.28 -4.24 -33.95
C THR A 110 -1.62 -3.71 -32.70
N HIS A 111 -2.37 -3.05 -31.81
CA HIS A 111 -1.85 -2.40 -30.60
C HIS A 111 -1.43 -3.39 -29.51
N ARG A 112 -2.21 -4.45 -29.30
CA ARG A 112 -1.98 -5.57 -28.35
C ARG A 112 -1.95 -5.22 -26.85
N ASP A 113 -2.11 -3.97 -26.46
CA ASP A 113 -2.11 -3.51 -25.05
C ASP A 113 -3.07 -2.32 -24.81
N ILE A 114 -4.27 -2.39 -25.37
CA ILE A 114 -5.32 -1.38 -25.14
C ILE A 114 -5.84 -1.47 -23.70
N LYS A 115 -5.69 -0.38 -22.97
CA LYS A 115 -6.13 -0.22 -21.57
C LYS A 115 -6.27 1.27 -21.23
N PRO A 116 -7.00 1.66 -20.18
CA PRO A 116 -7.22 3.09 -19.84
C PRO A 116 -5.94 3.89 -19.60
N GLY A 117 -4.83 3.23 -19.18
CA GLY A 117 -3.54 3.89 -19.00
C GLY A 117 -2.80 4.22 -20.30
N ASN A 118 -3.16 3.60 -21.44
CA ASN A 118 -2.59 3.83 -22.77
C ASN A 118 -3.53 4.67 -23.66
N LEU A 119 -4.61 5.20 -23.09
CA LEU A 119 -5.55 6.11 -23.73
C LEU A 119 -5.50 7.45 -22.99
N PHE A 120 -5.41 8.54 -23.73
CA PHE A 120 -5.18 9.87 -23.17
C PHE A 120 -6.29 10.83 -23.62
N ILE A 121 -6.81 11.61 -22.71
CA ILE A 121 -7.76 12.68 -23.00
C ILE A 121 -7.03 14.01 -22.88
N THR A 122 -6.91 14.72 -23.99
CA THR A 122 -6.25 16.02 -24.02
C THR A 122 -7.03 17.07 -23.25
N SER A 123 -6.39 18.19 -22.91
CA SER A 123 -7.05 19.34 -22.27
C SER A 123 -8.21 19.95 -23.10
N ARG A 124 -8.25 19.63 -24.42
CA ARG A 124 -9.33 20.02 -25.33
C ARG A 124 -10.47 18.98 -25.43
N GLY A 125 -10.36 17.86 -24.71
CA GLY A 125 -11.36 16.80 -24.66
C GLY A 125 -11.22 15.73 -25.76
N HIS A 126 -10.15 15.72 -26.56
CA HIS A 126 -9.89 14.73 -27.61
C HIS A 126 -9.14 13.53 -27.08
N ALA A 127 -9.52 12.33 -27.55
CA ALA A 127 -8.83 11.09 -27.19
C ALA A 127 -7.63 10.83 -28.12
N LYS A 128 -6.51 10.34 -27.54
CA LYS A 128 -5.32 9.86 -28.25
C LYS A 128 -4.87 8.52 -27.71
N ILE A 129 -4.49 7.63 -28.61
CA ILE A 129 -3.92 6.32 -28.31
C ILE A 129 -2.41 6.47 -28.14
N LEU A 130 -1.86 5.96 -27.04
CA LEU A 130 -0.44 5.95 -26.70
C LEU A 130 0.14 4.55 -26.89
N ASP A 131 1.47 4.44 -27.06
CA ASP A 131 2.26 3.22 -26.86
C ASP A 131 1.85 1.97 -27.66
N PHE A 132 1.78 2.05 -28.99
CA PHE A 132 1.57 0.88 -29.84
C PHE A 132 2.64 -0.19 -29.63
N GLY A 133 2.26 -1.36 -29.06
CA GLY A 133 2.98 -2.63 -29.07
C GLY A 133 4.39 -2.68 -28.45
N LEU A 134 5.01 -1.56 -28.13
CA LEU A 134 6.43 -1.42 -27.75
C LEU A 134 6.82 -2.14 -26.44
N ALA A 135 5.85 -2.62 -25.65
CA ALA A 135 6.09 -3.19 -24.33
C ALA A 135 6.19 -4.74 -24.30
N LYS A 136 5.86 -5.46 -25.38
CA LYS A 136 5.82 -6.93 -25.39
C LYS A 136 6.96 -7.63 -26.13
N ILE A 137 7.97 -6.90 -26.57
CA ILE A 137 9.10 -7.42 -27.34
C ILE A 137 10.00 -8.36 -26.53
N THR A 138 9.96 -8.26 -25.21
CA THR A 138 10.79 -9.03 -24.29
C THR A 138 10.30 -10.45 -24.01
N SER A 139 9.10 -10.82 -24.41
CA SER A 139 8.51 -12.14 -24.06
C SER A 139 8.50 -13.20 -25.20
N GLU A 140 8.85 -12.85 -26.45
CA GLU A 140 8.78 -13.80 -27.57
C GLU A 140 10.10 -14.54 -27.89
N THR A 141 11.16 -14.37 -27.07
CA THR A 141 12.50 -14.89 -27.35
C THR A 141 12.67 -16.41 -27.20
N HIS A 142 11.64 -17.17 -26.78
CA HIS A 142 11.78 -18.62 -26.52
C HIS A 142 10.91 -19.56 -27.35
N SER A 143 10.23 -19.10 -28.39
CA SER A 143 9.34 -19.98 -29.20
C SER A 143 9.86 -20.40 -30.57
N SER A 144 11.14 -20.14 -30.91
CA SER A 144 11.67 -20.52 -32.22
C SER A 144 12.60 -21.76 -32.24
N ALA A 145 12.60 -22.57 -31.18
CA ALA A 145 13.37 -23.81 -31.16
C ALA A 145 12.58 -25.01 -30.61
N ALA A 146 11.48 -25.41 -31.25
CA ALA A 146 10.91 -26.75 -31.07
C ALA A 146 9.92 -27.07 -32.18
N SER A 147 10.42 -27.42 -33.35
CA SER A 147 9.72 -28.30 -34.25
C SER A 147 10.10 -29.74 -33.88
N LEU A 148 9.20 -30.49 -33.26
CA LEU A 148 8.91 -31.94 -33.44
C LEU A 148 8.16 -32.47 -32.20
N GLY A 149 6.88 -32.65 -32.41
CA GLY A 149 6.03 -33.71 -31.89
C GLY A 149 5.94 -34.00 -30.40
N ALA A 150 4.92 -33.47 -29.70
CA ALA A 150 4.16 -34.19 -28.65
C ALA A 150 2.94 -33.36 -28.21
N ALA A 151 1.88 -34.05 -27.82
CA ALA A 151 0.49 -33.61 -27.61
C ALA A 151 0.28 -32.43 -26.57
N PRO A 152 -0.92 -31.76 -26.59
CA PRO A 152 -1.17 -30.50 -25.93
C PRO A 152 -1.56 -30.68 -24.47
N THR A 153 -0.66 -30.41 -23.55
CA THR A 153 -0.98 -30.17 -22.12
C THR A 153 0.18 -29.43 -21.44
N VAL A 154 0.35 -28.15 -21.73
CA VAL A 154 1.07 -27.25 -20.85
C VAL A 154 0.59 -25.85 -21.21
N ILE A 155 -0.21 -25.22 -20.34
CA ILE A 155 -0.45 -23.80 -20.32
C ILE A 155 0.92 -23.16 -20.12
N SER A 156 1.44 -22.51 -21.15
CA SER A 156 2.77 -21.89 -21.13
C SER A 156 2.86 -20.82 -20.04
N GLU A 157 3.59 -21.09 -18.96
CA GLU A 157 3.99 -20.16 -17.89
C GLU A 157 4.83 -18.97 -18.38
N ILE A 158 5.11 -18.87 -19.67
CA ILE A 158 6.06 -17.93 -20.28
C ILE A 158 5.52 -16.50 -20.40
N HIS A 159 4.20 -16.26 -20.30
CA HIS A 159 3.63 -14.91 -20.39
C HIS A 159 3.39 -14.20 -19.06
N LEU A 160 3.67 -14.84 -17.92
CA LEU A 160 3.34 -14.35 -16.58
C LEU A 160 4.48 -13.62 -15.84
N THR A 161 5.69 -13.61 -16.39
CA THR A 161 6.90 -13.21 -15.63
C THR A 161 7.58 -11.92 -16.06
N SER A 162 6.97 -11.08 -16.88
CA SER A 162 7.55 -9.76 -17.18
C SER A 162 7.38 -8.81 -15.98
N PRO A 163 8.45 -8.20 -15.45
CA PRO A 163 8.37 -7.22 -14.38
C PRO A 163 7.56 -6.01 -14.86
N GLY A 164 6.35 -5.82 -14.32
CA GLY A 164 5.48 -4.68 -14.66
C GLY A 164 4.03 -5.04 -14.99
N THR A 165 3.66 -6.31 -15.11
CA THR A 165 2.28 -6.71 -15.33
C THR A 165 1.54 -6.76 -13.98
N THR A 166 0.99 -5.64 -13.54
CA THR A 166 0.08 -5.61 -12.39
C THR A 166 -1.24 -6.31 -12.73
N VAL A 167 -1.92 -6.89 -11.77
CA VAL A 167 -3.27 -7.52 -11.89
C VAL A 167 -4.23 -6.63 -12.68
N GLY A 168 -4.08 -5.30 -12.63
CA GLY A 168 -4.86 -4.33 -13.39
C GLY A 168 -4.59 -4.34 -14.91
N THR A 169 -3.44 -4.83 -15.41
CA THR A 169 -3.14 -4.87 -16.85
C THR A 169 -3.77 -6.11 -17.51
N ILE A 170 -3.92 -7.21 -16.78
CA ILE A 170 -4.46 -8.47 -17.27
C ILE A 170 -5.96 -8.36 -17.56
N ALA A 171 -6.69 -7.52 -16.83
CA ALA A 171 -8.14 -7.36 -16.95
C ALA A 171 -8.65 -6.91 -18.33
N TYR A 172 -7.77 -6.45 -19.22
CA TYR A 172 -8.10 -5.99 -20.57
C TYR A 172 -7.59 -6.94 -21.68
N MET A 173 -6.94 -8.06 -21.31
CA MET A 173 -6.49 -9.05 -22.29
C MET A 173 -7.66 -9.72 -22.97
N SER A 174 -7.50 -9.99 -24.27
CA SER A 174 -8.46 -10.81 -25.00
C SER A 174 -8.33 -12.30 -24.67
N PRO A 175 -9.36 -13.13 -24.92
CA PRO A 175 -9.29 -14.59 -24.73
C PRO A 175 -8.10 -15.22 -25.46
N GLU A 176 -7.86 -14.82 -26.71
CA GLU A 176 -6.75 -15.32 -27.53
C GLU A 176 -5.37 -14.91 -26.98
N GLN A 177 -5.25 -13.73 -26.35
CA GLN A 177 -4.03 -13.33 -25.62
C GLN A 177 -3.84 -14.19 -24.37
N ALA A 178 -4.94 -14.42 -23.63
CA ALA A 178 -4.92 -15.22 -22.42
C ALA A 178 -4.59 -16.69 -22.70
N SER A 179 -4.97 -17.21 -23.87
CA SER A 179 -4.70 -18.59 -24.33
C SER A 179 -3.37 -18.73 -25.08
N GLY A 180 -2.67 -17.64 -25.41
CA GLY A 180 -1.42 -17.68 -26.18
C GLY A 180 -1.61 -18.02 -27.66
N GLU A 181 -2.80 -17.74 -28.22
CA GLU A 181 -3.13 -17.96 -29.62
C GLU A 181 -2.58 -16.84 -30.52
N GLU A 182 -2.56 -17.08 -31.85
CA GLU A 182 -2.19 -16.05 -32.81
C GLU A 182 -3.15 -14.83 -32.74
N LEU A 183 -2.57 -13.62 -32.68
CA LEU A 183 -3.28 -12.37 -32.48
C LEU A 183 -3.58 -11.66 -33.78
N ASP A 184 -4.81 -11.18 -33.93
CA ASP A 184 -5.25 -10.35 -35.06
C ASP A 184 -5.89 -9.03 -34.53
N PRO A 185 -6.28 -8.06 -35.40
CA PRO A 185 -6.88 -6.80 -34.98
C PRO A 185 -8.09 -6.90 -34.04
N ARG A 186 -8.82 -8.00 -34.05
CA ARG A 186 -9.98 -8.23 -33.17
C ARG A 186 -9.61 -8.36 -31.70
N THR A 187 -8.35 -8.62 -31.40
CA THR A 187 -7.77 -8.57 -30.04
C THR A 187 -7.93 -7.17 -29.44
N ASP A 188 -7.60 -6.11 -30.21
CA ASP A 188 -7.73 -4.74 -29.75
C ASP A 188 -9.22 -4.35 -29.54
N LEU A 189 -10.13 -4.91 -30.36
CA LEU A 189 -11.58 -4.65 -30.25
C LEU A 189 -12.16 -5.25 -28.96
N PHE A 190 -11.68 -6.42 -28.52
CA PHE A 190 -12.06 -6.99 -27.23
C PHE A 190 -11.52 -6.13 -26.07
N SER A 191 -10.23 -5.78 -26.12
CA SER A 191 -9.61 -4.93 -25.10
C SER A 191 -10.28 -3.57 -25.01
N PHE A 192 -10.67 -3.00 -26.14
CA PHE A 192 -11.44 -1.76 -26.19
C PHE A 192 -12.86 -1.94 -25.64
N GLY A 193 -13.52 -3.07 -25.90
CA GLY A 193 -14.79 -3.44 -25.25
C GLY A 193 -14.69 -3.46 -23.72
N ALA A 194 -13.59 -3.98 -23.17
CA ALA A 194 -13.33 -3.96 -21.72
C ALA A 194 -13.12 -2.52 -21.19
N VAL A 195 -12.48 -1.65 -21.98
CA VAL A 195 -12.35 -0.22 -21.66
C VAL A 195 -13.70 0.48 -21.71
N LEU A 196 -14.53 0.22 -22.73
CA LEU A 196 -15.90 0.79 -22.84
C LEU A 196 -16.76 0.38 -21.64
N TYR A 197 -16.66 -0.87 -21.21
CA TYR A 197 -17.33 -1.35 -20.00
C TYR A 197 -16.93 -0.52 -18.78
N GLU A 198 -15.63 -0.29 -18.59
CA GLU A 198 -15.14 0.50 -17.45
C GLU A 198 -15.51 1.97 -17.56
N MET A 199 -15.48 2.56 -18.76
CA MET A 199 -15.98 3.92 -18.98
C MET A 199 -17.47 4.05 -18.62
N ALA A 200 -18.26 3.01 -18.89
CA ALA A 200 -19.71 3.00 -18.67
C ALA A 200 -20.10 2.70 -17.21
N THR A 201 -19.28 1.95 -16.47
CA THR A 201 -19.62 1.47 -15.12
C THR A 201 -18.72 2.00 -14.01
N GLY A 202 -17.53 2.48 -14.34
CA GLY A 202 -16.46 2.82 -13.39
C GLY A 202 -15.69 1.60 -12.85
N LEU A 203 -16.04 0.38 -13.29
CA LEU A 203 -15.45 -0.86 -12.80
C LEU A 203 -14.89 -1.70 -13.97
N PRO A 204 -13.80 -2.44 -13.80
CA PRO A 204 -13.26 -3.31 -14.86
C PRO A 204 -14.23 -4.45 -15.19
N ALA A 205 -14.33 -4.80 -16.48
CA ALA A 205 -15.22 -5.87 -16.98
C ALA A 205 -14.87 -7.25 -16.39
N PHE A 206 -13.59 -7.51 -16.18
CA PHE A 206 -13.09 -8.76 -15.63
C PHE A 206 -12.24 -8.46 -14.41
N SER A 207 -12.68 -8.97 -13.26
CA SER A 207 -12.00 -8.80 -11.98
C SER A 207 -11.95 -10.12 -11.23
N GLY A 208 -10.94 -10.27 -10.37
CA GLY A 208 -10.76 -11.46 -9.57
C GLY A 208 -9.74 -11.23 -8.47
N SER A 209 -9.87 -11.99 -7.38
CA SER A 209 -8.93 -11.92 -6.25
C SER A 209 -7.55 -12.51 -6.58
N THR A 210 -7.41 -13.20 -7.71
CA THR A 210 -6.15 -13.77 -8.22
C THR A 210 -6.08 -13.62 -9.73
N THR A 211 -4.87 -13.60 -10.27
CA THR A 211 -4.60 -13.62 -11.72
C THR A 211 -5.33 -14.76 -12.42
N ALA A 212 -5.33 -15.96 -11.84
CA ALA A 212 -6.04 -17.13 -12.39
C ALA A 212 -7.56 -16.92 -12.46
N LYS A 213 -8.17 -16.25 -11.48
CA LYS A 213 -9.60 -15.90 -11.51
C LYS A 213 -9.92 -14.83 -12.56
N VAL A 214 -8.99 -13.91 -12.81
CA VAL A 214 -9.13 -12.93 -13.90
C VAL A 214 -9.03 -13.64 -15.25
N PHE A 215 -8.09 -14.57 -15.45
CA PHE A 215 -8.02 -15.39 -16.67
C PHE A 215 -9.26 -16.24 -16.87
N ASP A 216 -9.74 -16.92 -15.80
CA ASP A 216 -11.00 -17.67 -15.88
C ASP A 216 -12.18 -16.78 -16.28
N ALA A 217 -12.25 -15.55 -15.74
CA ALA A 217 -13.30 -14.60 -16.12
C ALA A 217 -13.17 -14.14 -17.58
N ILE A 218 -11.95 -13.90 -18.08
CA ILE A 218 -11.69 -13.53 -19.47
C ILE A 218 -12.07 -14.68 -20.42
N LEU A 219 -11.70 -15.90 -20.08
CA LEU A 219 -11.90 -17.05 -20.95
C LEU A 219 -13.34 -17.59 -20.92
N ASN A 220 -13.96 -17.67 -19.74
CA ASN A 220 -15.13 -18.49 -19.51
C ASN A 220 -16.37 -17.72 -19.01
N ARG A 221 -16.26 -16.46 -18.53
CA ARG A 221 -17.38 -15.76 -17.89
C ARG A 221 -17.78 -14.50 -18.64
N ALA A 222 -19.10 -14.24 -18.73
CA ALA A 222 -19.60 -12.93 -19.11
C ALA A 222 -19.45 -11.94 -17.94
N PRO A 223 -19.11 -10.66 -18.18
CA PRO A 223 -19.13 -9.64 -17.14
C PRO A 223 -20.55 -9.38 -16.64
N ILE A 224 -20.69 -8.72 -15.49
CA ILE A 224 -21.97 -8.25 -14.97
C ILE A 224 -22.57 -7.31 -16.01
N ALA A 225 -23.87 -7.44 -16.31
CA ALA A 225 -24.53 -6.58 -17.28
C ALA A 225 -24.34 -5.09 -16.90
N PRO A 226 -23.80 -4.23 -17.78
CA PRO A 226 -23.50 -2.82 -17.48
C PRO A 226 -24.67 -2.03 -16.91
N VAL A 227 -25.90 -2.28 -17.40
CA VAL A 227 -27.12 -1.59 -16.90
C VAL A 227 -27.45 -1.92 -15.44
N ARG A 228 -26.98 -3.03 -14.89
CA ARG A 228 -27.13 -3.36 -13.46
C ARG A 228 -26.25 -2.50 -12.56
N LEU A 229 -25.12 -2.05 -13.09
CA LEU A 229 -24.16 -1.21 -12.37
C LEU A 229 -24.43 0.28 -12.62
N ASN A 230 -24.91 0.63 -13.82
CA ASN A 230 -25.29 1.97 -14.21
C ASN A 230 -26.65 1.95 -14.94
N PRO A 231 -27.78 2.08 -14.20
CA PRO A 231 -29.12 2.06 -14.79
C PRO A 231 -29.41 3.22 -15.74
N ALA A 232 -28.62 4.29 -15.77
CA ALA A 232 -28.77 5.40 -16.71
C ALA A 232 -28.13 5.12 -18.07
N LEU A 233 -27.53 3.95 -18.26
CA LEU A 233 -26.85 3.56 -19.50
C LEU A 233 -27.86 3.28 -20.61
N PRO A 234 -27.67 3.83 -21.84
CA PRO A 234 -28.50 3.45 -22.99
C PRO A 234 -28.38 1.96 -23.28
N ALA A 235 -29.49 1.25 -23.46
CA ALA A 235 -29.50 -0.19 -23.75
C ALA A 235 -28.64 -0.57 -24.97
N LYS A 236 -28.62 0.30 -25.97
CA LYS A 236 -27.84 0.12 -27.20
C LYS A 236 -26.30 0.18 -26.95
N LEU A 237 -25.86 0.94 -25.92
CA LEU A 237 -24.45 0.93 -25.53
C LEU A 237 -24.06 -0.38 -24.86
N GLU A 238 -24.98 -0.97 -24.10
CA GLU A 238 -24.76 -2.33 -23.54
C GLU A 238 -24.64 -3.37 -24.63
N GLU A 239 -25.46 -3.32 -25.71
CA GLU A 239 -25.35 -4.22 -26.86
C GLU A 239 -23.98 -4.09 -27.55
N ILE A 240 -23.48 -2.85 -27.73
CA ILE A 240 -22.16 -2.59 -28.33
C ILE A 240 -21.05 -3.19 -27.44
N ILE A 241 -21.12 -2.95 -26.13
CA ILE A 241 -20.15 -3.51 -25.19
C ILE A 241 -20.15 -5.05 -25.20
N ASN A 242 -21.34 -5.66 -25.12
CA ASN A 242 -21.49 -7.11 -25.11
C ASN A 242 -20.94 -7.73 -26.39
N LYS A 243 -21.24 -7.16 -27.56
CA LYS A 243 -20.72 -7.64 -28.86
C LYS A 243 -19.19 -7.50 -28.93
N ALA A 244 -18.61 -6.46 -28.38
CA ALA A 244 -17.16 -6.31 -28.31
C ALA A 244 -16.49 -7.35 -27.39
N LEU A 245 -17.16 -7.76 -26.31
CA LEU A 245 -16.69 -8.70 -25.30
C LEU A 245 -17.01 -10.17 -25.61
N GLU A 246 -17.53 -10.49 -26.81
CA GLU A 246 -17.75 -11.87 -27.26
C GLU A 246 -16.45 -12.68 -27.21
N LYS A 247 -16.53 -13.91 -26.67
CA LYS A 247 -15.37 -14.75 -26.49
C LYS A 247 -14.89 -15.33 -27.82
N ASP A 248 -15.83 -15.75 -28.66
CA ASP A 248 -15.52 -16.17 -30.03
C ASP A 248 -15.27 -14.93 -30.90
N ARG A 249 -14.04 -14.82 -31.41
CA ARG A 249 -13.64 -13.69 -32.28
C ARG A 249 -14.48 -13.57 -33.55
N LYS A 250 -15.19 -14.64 -34.01
CA LYS A 250 -16.07 -14.60 -35.18
C LYS A 250 -17.39 -13.88 -34.88
N LEU A 251 -17.86 -13.90 -33.65
CA LEU A 251 -19.09 -13.26 -33.23
C LEU A 251 -18.85 -11.80 -32.75
N ARG A 252 -17.59 -11.42 -32.57
CA ARG A 252 -17.16 -10.07 -32.17
C ARG A 252 -17.24 -9.07 -33.33
N TYR A 253 -17.03 -7.80 -33.10
CA TYR A 253 -16.78 -6.82 -34.16
C TYR A 253 -15.61 -7.30 -35.04
N GLN A 254 -15.76 -7.20 -36.36
CA GLN A 254 -14.72 -7.65 -37.31
C GLN A 254 -13.75 -6.51 -37.67
N SER A 255 -14.18 -5.25 -37.54
CA SER A 255 -13.33 -4.05 -37.73
C SER A 255 -13.65 -2.97 -36.70
N ALA A 256 -12.70 -2.04 -36.47
CA ALA A 256 -12.94 -0.88 -35.62
C ALA A 256 -13.90 0.10 -36.29
N ALA A 257 -13.98 0.14 -37.61
CA ALA A 257 -14.92 0.92 -38.37
C ALA A 257 -16.37 0.51 -38.06
N ASP A 258 -16.69 -0.81 -38.02
CA ASP A 258 -18.04 -1.28 -37.68
C ASP A 258 -18.46 -0.79 -36.28
N MET A 259 -17.53 -0.83 -35.31
CA MET A 259 -17.77 -0.37 -33.95
C MET A 259 -17.97 1.15 -33.89
N SER A 260 -17.17 1.92 -34.62
CA SER A 260 -17.32 3.39 -34.74
C SER A 260 -18.68 3.77 -35.34
N VAL A 261 -19.14 3.05 -36.34
CA VAL A 261 -20.47 3.28 -36.96
C VAL A 261 -21.60 3.09 -35.94
N ASP A 262 -21.56 2.01 -35.15
CA ASP A 262 -22.59 1.75 -34.14
C ASP A 262 -22.54 2.79 -33.01
N LEU A 263 -21.37 3.23 -32.56
CA LEU A 263 -21.18 4.30 -31.58
C LEU A 263 -21.71 5.64 -32.10
N ARG A 264 -21.45 6.02 -33.38
CA ARG A 264 -21.94 7.24 -34.02
C ARG A 264 -23.47 7.23 -34.22
N ARG A 265 -24.04 6.04 -34.48
CA ARG A 265 -25.52 5.90 -34.54
C ARG A 265 -26.11 6.19 -33.17
N LEU A 266 -25.59 5.59 -32.11
CA LEU A 266 -26.05 5.81 -30.76
C LEU A 266 -25.93 7.28 -30.35
N GLN A 267 -24.82 7.93 -30.64
CA GLN A 267 -24.63 9.36 -30.37
C GLN A 267 -25.75 10.21 -31.01
N ARG A 268 -26.04 10.00 -32.31
CA ARG A 268 -27.11 10.72 -33.02
C ARG A 268 -28.49 10.45 -32.44
N GLU A 269 -28.80 9.23 -32.00
CA GLU A 269 -30.05 8.88 -31.37
C GLU A 269 -30.25 9.63 -30.04
N ILE A 270 -29.21 9.77 -29.23
CA ILE A 270 -29.25 10.53 -27.97
C ILE A 270 -29.42 12.03 -28.25
N GLU A 271 -28.70 12.57 -29.23
CA GLU A 271 -28.83 13.98 -29.62
C GLU A 271 -30.24 14.31 -30.18
N SER A 272 -30.80 13.43 -31.01
CA SER A 272 -32.15 13.60 -31.54
C SER A 272 -33.24 13.49 -30.47
N SER A 273 -33.06 12.65 -29.47
CA SER A 273 -33.97 12.52 -28.33
C SER A 273 -33.97 13.77 -27.43
N ARG A 274 -32.86 14.50 -27.37
CA ARG A 274 -32.72 15.76 -26.60
C ARG A 274 -33.34 16.95 -27.33
N THR A 275 -33.33 16.95 -28.67
CA THR A 275 -33.91 18.01 -29.49
C THR A 275 -35.42 17.86 -29.74
N GLY A 276 -36.01 16.68 -29.47
CA GLY A 276 -37.42 16.37 -29.68
C GLY A 276 -38.38 16.77 -28.55
N ASN A 277 -37.92 17.29 -27.44
CA ASN A 277 -38.77 17.69 -26.31
C ASN A 277 -38.87 19.24 -26.16
N ALA A 278 -39.40 19.94 -27.18
CA ALA A 278 -39.99 21.25 -27.00
C ALA A 278 -41.51 21.09 -26.89
N PRO A 279 -42.16 21.56 -25.84
CA PRO A 279 -43.63 21.43 -25.74
C PRO A 279 -44.29 22.37 -26.70
N THR A 280 -44.90 21.82 -27.76
CA THR A 280 -45.80 22.53 -28.63
C THR A 280 -47.18 22.62 -27.96
N TYR A 281 -47.53 23.79 -27.49
CA TYR A 281 -48.93 24.11 -27.15
C TYR A 281 -49.74 24.15 -28.44
N SER A 282 -50.69 23.22 -28.66
CA SER A 282 -51.82 23.38 -29.60
C SER A 282 -53.11 23.36 -28.83
N GLN A 283 -53.75 24.52 -28.89
CA GLN A 283 -55.20 24.70 -28.57
C GLN A 283 -56.01 23.83 -29.49
N GLY A 284 -57.06 23.21 -28.97
CA GLY A 284 -58.07 22.50 -29.79
C GLY A 284 -59.22 21.97 -28.96
N SER A 285 -60.16 22.82 -28.74
CA SER A 285 -61.67 22.65 -28.82
C SER A 285 -62.35 21.69 -27.85
N ALA A 286 -63.25 22.33 -27.13
CA ALA A 286 -64.36 21.84 -26.33
C ALA A 286 -65.26 20.85 -27.04
N ILE A 287 -65.76 19.82 -26.35
CA ILE A 287 -67.12 19.29 -26.56
C ILE A 287 -67.76 19.13 -25.18
N SER A 288 -68.84 19.85 -25.02
CA SER A 288 -69.81 19.84 -23.92
C SER A 288 -70.58 18.51 -23.84
N GLY A 289 -70.65 17.95 -22.70
CA GLY A 289 -71.60 16.89 -22.41
C GLY A 289 -72.21 17.10 -21.02
N THR A 290 -73.30 17.82 -20.96
CA THR A 290 -74.15 17.96 -19.79
C THR A 290 -74.86 16.66 -19.46
N VAL A 291 -74.72 16.19 -18.18
CA VAL A 291 -75.81 15.42 -17.55
C VAL A 291 -76.05 15.92 -16.14
N SER A 292 -77.29 16.25 -15.88
CA SER A 292 -77.91 16.85 -14.69
C SER A 292 -77.90 15.94 -13.45
N SER A 293 -77.72 16.63 -12.37
CA SER A 293 -78.40 16.63 -11.07
C SER A 293 -79.11 15.37 -10.52
N ALA A 294 -78.71 15.02 -9.34
CA ALA A 294 -79.76 14.83 -8.28
C ALA A 294 -79.11 15.08 -6.90
N ALA A 295 -79.58 16.06 -6.23
CA ALA A 295 -79.27 16.38 -4.85
C ALA A 295 -79.94 15.37 -3.94
N SER A 296 -79.20 14.87 -2.96
CA SER A 296 -79.79 14.45 -1.72
C SER A 296 -78.92 14.91 -0.56
N SER A 297 -79.35 15.86 0.16
CA SER A 297 -78.81 16.34 1.41
C SER A 297 -78.98 15.28 2.51
N GLN A 298 -77.89 14.78 3.03
CA GLN A 298 -77.90 14.23 4.39
C GLN A 298 -76.80 14.94 5.21
N ARG A 299 -77.29 15.63 6.22
CA ARG A 299 -76.49 16.17 7.32
C ARG A 299 -75.78 15.01 8.05
N LEU A 300 -74.53 15.06 8.08
CA LEU A 300 -73.76 14.31 9.08
C LEU A 300 -72.87 15.24 9.86
N GLY A 301 -72.95 15.01 11.16
CA GLY A 301 -72.38 15.82 12.22
C GLY A 301 -70.85 15.99 12.20
N SER A 302 -70.43 17.05 12.81
CA SER A 302 -69.05 17.47 13.06
C SER A 302 -68.21 16.39 13.72
N VAL A 303 -67.33 15.78 12.91
CA VAL A 303 -66.13 15.06 13.44
C VAL A 303 -64.91 15.86 13.08
N ARG A 304 -64.70 16.95 13.77
CA ARG A 304 -63.47 17.79 13.61
C ARG A 304 -62.23 17.25 14.27
N GLY A 305 -62.27 16.08 14.98
CA GLY A 305 -61.17 15.47 15.69
C GLY A 305 -60.37 14.40 14.93
N GLY A 306 -60.98 13.70 13.94
CA GLY A 306 -60.36 12.57 13.26
C GLY A 306 -59.35 12.93 12.17
N TRP A 307 -59.46 14.07 11.53
CA TRP A 307 -58.62 14.49 10.45
C TRP A 307 -57.23 14.92 10.90
N PHE A 308 -57.12 15.52 12.11
CA PHE A 308 -55.83 15.85 12.71
C PHE A 308 -55.03 14.61 13.08
N GLY A 309 -55.68 13.55 13.53
CA GLY A 309 -55.01 12.28 13.83
C GLY A 309 -54.48 11.56 12.58
N ILE A 310 -55.26 11.54 11.51
CA ILE A 310 -54.90 10.97 10.21
C ILE A 310 -53.80 11.81 9.58
N ALA A 311 -53.87 13.13 9.58
CA ALA A 311 -52.85 14.01 9.08
C ALA A 311 -51.53 13.86 9.86
N ALA A 312 -51.60 13.78 11.16
CA ALA A 312 -50.45 13.51 12.02
C ALA A 312 -49.83 12.14 11.72
N ALA A 313 -50.65 11.08 11.57
CA ALA A 313 -50.15 9.74 11.21
C ALA A 313 -49.51 9.71 9.80
N VAL A 314 -50.09 10.40 8.82
CA VAL A 314 -49.51 10.53 7.47
C VAL A 314 -48.19 11.28 7.50
N VAL A 315 -48.07 12.36 8.28
CA VAL A 315 -46.82 13.10 8.47
C VAL A 315 -45.73 12.23 9.14
N VAL A 316 -46.12 11.46 10.15
CA VAL A 316 -45.19 10.52 10.83
C VAL A 316 -44.74 9.41 9.87
N VAL A 317 -45.67 8.81 9.09
CA VAL A 317 -45.32 7.76 8.12
C VAL A 317 -44.47 8.36 6.99
N ALA A 318 -44.82 9.55 6.49
CA ALA A 318 -44.00 10.24 5.47
C ALA A 318 -42.62 10.62 6.00
N SER A 319 -42.50 11.05 7.26
CA SER A 319 -41.21 11.34 7.92
C SER A 319 -40.36 10.07 8.13
N ILE A 320 -41.00 8.99 8.53
CA ILE A 320 -40.31 7.67 8.65
C ILE A 320 -39.90 7.18 7.27
N ALA A 321 -40.76 7.28 6.25
CA ALA A 321 -40.40 6.92 4.89
C ALA A 321 -39.27 7.80 4.34
N ALA A 322 -39.34 9.11 4.52
CA ALA A 322 -38.26 10.04 4.16
C ALA A 322 -36.94 9.71 4.90
N TYR A 323 -37.04 9.35 6.18
CA TYR A 323 -35.86 8.94 6.97
C TYR A 323 -35.27 7.60 6.48
N THR A 324 -36.10 6.61 6.14
CA THR A 324 -35.64 5.29 5.68
C THR A 324 -35.16 5.29 4.25
N LEU A 325 -35.70 6.16 3.41
CA LEU A 325 -35.34 6.30 1.99
C LEU A 325 -34.26 7.35 1.72
N ARG A 326 -33.63 7.91 2.76
CA ARG A 326 -32.53 8.86 2.60
C ARG A 326 -31.40 8.27 1.73
N PRO A 327 -30.85 9.05 0.77
CA PRO A 327 -29.70 8.61 0.00
C PRO A 327 -28.48 8.38 0.90
N ALA A 328 -27.61 7.46 0.52
CA ALA A 328 -26.33 7.29 1.18
C ALA A 328 -25.44 8.50 0.92
N LEU A 329 -24.74 8.97 1.97
CA LEU A 329 -23.74 9.99 1.81
C LEU A 329 -22.53 9.42 1.06
N LEU A 330 -21.96 10.20 0.14
CA LEU A 330 -20.74 9.81 -0.55
C LEU A 330 -19.58 9.69 0.46
N PRO A 331 -18.62 8.76 0.27
CA PRO A 331 -17.47 8.68 1.13
C PRO A 331 -16.53 9.88 0.92
N PRO A 332 -15.78 10.31 1.96
CA PRO A 332 -14.70 11.28 1.80
C PRO A 332 -13.58 10.71 0.92
N ARG A 333 -12.84 11.60 0.25
CA ARG A 333 -11.75 11.19 -0.64
C ARG A 333 -10.60 12.19 -0.66
N ILE A 334 -9.43 11.73 -1.11
CA ILE A 334 -8.30 12.59 -1.46
C ILE A 334 -8.36 12.88 -2.95
N ALA A 335 -8.39 14.16 -3.31
CA ALA A 335 -8.45 14.61 -4.69
C ALA A 335 -7.06 14.77 -5.32
N SER A 336 -6.07 15.22 -4.55
CA SER A 336 -4.70 15.42 -5.04
C SER A 336 -3.67 15.26 -3.93
N TYR A 337 -2.40 15.07 -4.32
CA TYR A 337 -1.22 14.92 -3.46
C TYR A 337 -0.19 15.96 -3.88
N THR A 338 0.18 16.87 -2.99
CA THR A 338 1.20 17.88 -3.25
C THR A 338 2.35 17.71 -2.25
N PRO A 339 3.58 17.40 -2.69
CA PRO A 339 4.73 17.35 -1.78
C PRO A 339 5.05 18.76 -1.28
N LEU A 340 5.31 18.89 0.02
CA LEU A 340 5.68 20.15 0.69
C LEU A 340 7.17 20.22 1.01
N THR A 341 7.86 19.07 1.18
CA THR A 341 9.30 18.99 1.42
C THR A 341 9.97 18.19 0.33
N HIS A 342 11.28 18.36 0.10
CA HIS A 342 12.06 17.73 -0.96
C HIS A 342 13.49 17.41 -0.53
N ASP A 343 13.75 17.32 0.80
CA ASP A 343 15.08 17.12 1.35
C ASP A 343 15.50 15.64 1.45
N GLY A 344 14.53 14.70 1.31
CA GLY A 344 14.77 13.25 1.40
C GLY A 344 15.24 12.77 2.77
N LEU A 345 15.25 13.64 3.80
CA LEU A 345 15.66 13.27 5.14
C LEU A 345 14.63 12.34 5.81
N PRO A 346 15.07 11.39 6.66
CA PRO A 346 14.15 10.57 7.43
C PRO A 346 13.31 11.43 8.38
N LYS A 347 11.99 11.30 8.28
CA LYS A 347 10.99 12.04 9.08
C LYS A 347 10.36 11.18 10.18
N THR A 348 11.02 10.06 10.52
CA THR A 348 10.58 9.13 11.55
C THR A 348 11.47 9.20 12.78
N PHE A 349 10.89 8.99 13.95
CA PHE A 349 11.61 8.87 15.22
C PHE A 349 12.22 7.45 15.33
N GLY A 350 13.54 7.36 15.66
CA GLY A 350 14.32 6.13 15.67
C GLY A 350 13.72 5.03 16.54
N GLY A 351 13.65 3.83 15.96
CA GLY A 351 13.25 2.60 16.64
C GLY A 351 11.75 2.39 16.78
N GLN A 352 10.92 3.44 16.71
CA GLN A 352 9.47 3.32 16.83
C GLN A 352 8.70 3.61 15.54
N ALA A 353 9.39 3.89 14.44
CA ALA A 353 8.80 4.17 13.11
C ALA A 353 7.59 5.14 13.15
N VAL A 354 7.62 6.13 14.04
CA VAL A 354 6.53 7.10 14.21
C VAL A 354 6.93 8.38 13.50
N ALA A 355 6.24 8.71 12.42
CA ALA A 355 6.33 10.00 11.77
C ALA A 355 5.44 11.01 12.51
N ILE A 356 5.84 12.29 12.54
CA ILE A 356 5.03 13.37 13.12
C ILE A 356 5.14 14.61 12.24
N VAL A 357 3.99 15.16 11.90
CA VAL A 357 3.85 16.48 11.28
C VAL A 357 2.79 17.29 12.03
N LEU A 358 3.11 18.52 12.41
CA LEU A 358 2.20 19.45 13.08
C LEU A 358 2.14 20.77 12.30
N THR A 359 1.13 21.61 12.54
CA THR A 359 1.02 22.90 11.86
C THR A 359 0.37 23.96 12.74
N ASP A 360 0.91 25.19 12.66
CA ASP A 360 0.28 26.38 13.20
C ASP A 360 -0.67 27.07 12.20
N GLY A 361 -0.74 26.54 10.96
CA GLY A 361 -1.49 27.09 9.84
C GLY A 361 -0.63 27.86 8.84
N SER A 362 0.48 28.46 9.24
CA SER A 362 1.44 29.15 8.39
C SER A 362 2.70 28.33 8.12
N ARG A 363 3.06 27.48 9.07
CA ARG A 363 4.23 26.61 9.05
C ARG A 363 3.84 25.16 9.34
N ILE A 364 4.71 24.26 8.92
CA ILE A 364 4.71 22.86 9.33
C ILE A 364 5.94 22.60 10.20
N TYR A 365 5.76 21.79 11.23
CA TYR A 365 6.80 21.35 12.15
C TYR A 365 6.96 19.84 11.98
N ILE A 366 8.19 19.36 11.81
CA ILE A 366 8.49 18.02 11.35
C ILE A 366 9.59 17.44 12.22
N GLN A 367 9.48 16.18 12.57
CA GLN A 367 10.56 15.41 13.14
C GLN A 367 11.52 15.00 12.03
N GLU A 368 12.82 15.29 12.14
CA GLU A 368 13.84 14.87 11.17
C GLU A 368 15.04 14.21 11.83
N ASN A 369 15.70 13.32 11.09
CA ASN A 369 16.98 12.76 11.48
C ASN A 369 18.09 13.36 10.60
N LEU A 370 18.84 14.30 11.16
CA LEU A 370 19.97 14.93 10.50
C LEU A 370 21.28 14.30 10.98
N LYS A 371 21.90 13.44 10.18
CA LYS A 371 23.18 12.76 10.46
C LYS A 371 23.22 12.02 11.82
N GLY A 372 22.12 11.36 12.17
CA GLY A 372 21.99 10.62 13.42
C GLY A 372 21.55 11.46 14.63
N GLN A 373 21.28 12.74 14.45
CA GLN A 373 20.69 13.61 15.45
C GLN A 373 19.22 13.85 15.13
N TYR A 374 18.33 13.65 16.10
CA TYR A 374 16.90 13.93 15.96
C TYR A 374 16.63 15.39 16.28
N ILE A 375 16.05 16.09 15.32
CA ILE A 375 15.74 17.51 15.40
C ILE A 375 14.29 17.78 15.05
N VAL A 376 13.77 18.93 15.49
CA VAL A 376 12.54 19.51 14.95
C VAL A 376 12.93 20.50 13.85
N ALA A 377 12.41 20.29 12.65
CA ALA A 377 12.55 21.23 11.55
C ALA A 377 11.22 21.93 11.27
N GLN A 378 11.28 23.09 10.63
CA GLN A 378 10.11 23.84 10.18
C GLN A 378 10.22 24.18 8.71
N ALA A 379 9.06 24.23 8.04
CA ALA A 379 8.93 24.72 6.66
C ALA A 379 7.64 25.53 6.49
N SER A 380 7.48 26.22 5.37
CA SER A 380 6.20 26.88 5.05
C SER A 380 5.07 25.86 4.86
N ALA A 381 3.86 26.17 5.29
CA ALA A 381 2.68 25.36 5.03
C ALA A 381 2.33 25.27 3.52
N THR A 382 2.93 26.11 2.67
CA THR A 382 2.82 26.06 1.21
C THR A 382 3.95 25.28 0.52
N GLY A 383 4.89 24.75 1.31
CA GLY A 383 6.06 24.01 0.85
C GLY A 383 7.33 24.85 0.78
N GLY A 384 8.46 24.19 0.65
CA GLY A 384 9.79 24.79 0.57
C GLY A 384 10.83 24.02 1.37
N ASP A 385 12.01 24.64 1.52
CA ASP A 385 13.12 24.06 2.25
C ASP A 385 12.81 23.96 3.76
N THR A 386 13.27 22.88 4.38
CA THR A 386 13.19 22.70 5.83
C THR A 386 14.32 23.41 6.55
N VAL A 387 14.04 24.01 7.67
CA VAL A 387 15.02 24.72 8.51
C VAL A 387 14.96 24.18 9.93
N PRO A 388 16.08 23.68 10.50
CA PRO A 388 16.12 23.23 11.88
C PRO A 388 15.70 24.34 12.87
N MET A 389 14.88 23.99 13.86
CA MET A 389 14.60 24.87 14.99
C MET A 389 15.78 24.87 15.98
N PRO A 390 16.27 26.04 16.43
CA PRO A 390 17.39 26.13 17.37
C PRO A 390 16.94 25.76 18.78
N LEU A 391 16.97 24.49 19.14
CA LEU A 391 16.62 23.97 20.45
C LEU A 391 17.87 23.59 21.25
N PRO A 392 17.90 23.85 22.61
CA PRO A 392 19.08 23.59 23.43
C PRO A 392 19.24 22.09 23.80
N PHE A 393 18.69 21.17 23.02
CA PHE A 393 18.71 19.75 23.29
C PHE A 393 19.51 19.00 22.22
N ARG A 394 20.17 17.91 22.61
CA ARG A 394 20.94 17.08 21.69
C ARG A 394 20.03 16.31 20.72
N ASN A 395 18.98 15.68 21.24
CA ASN A 395 17.95 15.03 20.47
C ASN A 395 16.59 15.47 20.99
N VAL A 396 15.64 15.63 20.09
CA VAL A 396 14.29 16.10 20.38
C VAL A 396 13.29 15.18 19.72
N ALA A 397 12.27 14.77 20.45
CA ALA A 397 11.06 14.16 19.92
C ALA A 397 9.97 15.24 19.81
N LEU A 398 9.31 15.33 18.65
CA LEU A 398 8.14 16.20 18.47
C LEU A 398 6.90 15.38 18.83
N ASP A 399 6.01 15.91 19.72
CA ASP A 399 4.85 15.15 20.19
C ASP A 399 3.52 15.82 19.84
N ASN A 400 3.34 17.10 20.20
CA ASN A 400 2.05 17.75 20.04
C ASN A 400 2.17 19.26 19.83
N ILE A 401 1.07 19.91 19.51
CA ILE A 401 0.94 21.37 19.44
C ILE A 401 -0.22 21.83 20.34
N SER A 402 -0.07 22.98 21.00
CA SER A 402 -1.12 23.54 21.84
C SER A 402 -2.40 23.84 21.05
N PRO A 403 -3.59 23.84 21.67
CA PRO A 403 -4.87 24.11 21.00
C PRO A 403 -4.91 25.45 20.28
N ASP A 404 -4.24 26.47 20.82
CA ASP A 404 -4.06 27.82 20.22
C ASP A 404 -2.94 27.87 19.18
N ARG A 405 -2.19 26.74 18.99
CA ARG A 405 -1.08 26.60 18.05
C ARG A 405 0.12 27.52 18.28
N SER A 406 0.26 28.04 19.49
CA SER A 406 1.36 28.93 19.86
C SER A 406 2.57 28.22 20.44
N GLU A 407 2.43 26.92 20.83
CA GLU A 407 3.44 26.18 21.56
C GLU A 407 3.52 24.74 21.06
N LEU A 408 4.75 24.21 20.91
CA LEU A 408 5.02 22.80 20.63
C LEU A 408 5.31 22.06 21.94
N LEU A 409 4.86 20.83 22.04
CA LEU A 409 5.29 19.87 23.05
C LEU A 409 6.39 19.00 22.45
N VAL A 410 7.52 18.93 23.13
CA VAL A 410 8.67 18.15 22.70
C VAL A 410 9.26 17.36 23.86
N GLY A 411 9.77 16.16 23.59
CA GLY A 411 10.57 15.39 24.51
C GLY A 411 12.07 15.59 24.25
N SER A 412 12.92 15.53 25.27
CA SER A 412 14.38 15.56 25.12
C SER A 412 15.00 14.25 25.59
N PHE A 413 15.92 13.67 24.80
CA PHE A 413 16.53 12.38 25.10
C PHE A 413 18.02 12.33 24.73
N THR A 414 18.76 11.36 25.29
CA THR A 414 20.20 11.18 25.07
C THR A 414 20.53 9.84 24.40
N GLY A 415 19.69 8.84 24.59
CA GLY A 415 19.84 7.49 24.07
C GLY A 415 18.56 6.95 23.44
N SER A 416 18.05 5.85 23.96
CA SER A 416 16.82 5.18 23.48
C SER A 416 15.69 5.25 24.50
N GLU A 417 15.71 6.25 25.37
CA GLU A 417 14.71 6.43 26.42
C GLU A 417 13.33 6.70 25.80
N VAL A 418 12.33 5.88 26.15
CA VAL A 418 10.93 6.09 25.78
C VAL A 418 10.26 7.09 26.73
N ILE A 419 10.66 7.08 28.00
CA ILE A 419 10.20 8.00 29.02
C ILE A 419 11.24 9.12 29.18
N GLN A 420 10.87 10.32 28.82
CA GLN A 420 11.78 11.46 28.66
C GLN A 420 11.23 12.73 29.29
N PRO A 421 12.09 13.69 29.64
CA PRO A 421 11.65 15.01 30.04
C PRO A 421 10.88 15.73 28.94
N MET A 422 9.68 16.23 29.27
CA MET A 422 8.79 16.92 28.33
C MET A 422 8.89 18.43 28.49
N TRP A 423 8.91 19.15 27.35
CA TRP A 423 9.13 20.60 27.29
C TRP A 423 8.09 21.27 26.40
N ILE A 424 7.73 22.48 26.78
CA ILE A 424 6.94 23.39 25.95
C ILE A 424 7.89 24.37 25.28
N VAL A 425 7.77 24.47 23.95
CA VAL A 425 8.59 25.35 23.10
C VAL A 425 7.68 26.33 22.37
N PRO A 426 7.81 27.67 22.58
CA PRO A 426 7.04 28.63 21.82
C PRO A 426 7.40 28.60 20.31
N VAL A 427 6.40 28.59 19.41
CA VAL A 427 6.60 28.52 17.95
C VAL A 427 7.30 29.77 17.38
N LEU A 428 7.14 30.90 18.02
CA LEU A 428 7.79 32.16 17.62
C LEU A 428 9.19 32.36 18.21
N GLY A 429 9.72 31.35 18.89
CA GLY A 429 11.00 31.44 19.62
C GLY A 429 10.82 31.82 21.08
N GLY A 430 11.80 31.48 21.91
CA GLY A 430 11.80 31.68 23.35
C GLY A 430 12.47 30.50 24.06
N ALA A 431 12.68 30.65 25.38
CA ALA A 431 13.27 29.60 26.19
C ALA A 431 12.25 28.45 26.40
N PRO A 432 12.64 27.19 26.19
CA PRO A 432 11.82 26.04 26.56
C PRO A 432 11.51 26.03 28.05
N ARG A 433 10.28 25.64 28.42
CA ARG A 433 9.86 25.43 29.80
C ARG A 433 9.35 24.03 30.03
N ARG A 434 9.41 23.52 31.24
CA ARG A 434 8.91 22.20 31.58
C ARG A 434 7.39 22.10 31.32
N PHE A 435 6.97 21.01 30.70
CA PHE A 435 5.55 20.66 30.55
C PHE A 435 4.99 20.21 31.92
N VAL A 436 5.64 19.23 32.51
CA VAL A 436 5.48 18.77 33.90
C VAL A 436 6.85 18.27 34.40
N GLU A 437 7.03 18.19 35.73
CA GLU A 437 8.28 17.70 36.31
C GLU A 437 8.49 16.18 36.08
N THR A 438 7.42 15.43 36.01
CA THR A 438 7.45 13.98 35.80
C THR A 438 7.79 13.67 34.32
N PRO A 439 8.76 12.82 34.03
CA PRO A 439 9.04 12.37 32.66
C PRO A 439 7.92 11.51 32.08
N GLY A 440 7.65 11.64 30.78
CA GLY A 440 6.64 10.87 30.06
C GLY A 440 7.06 10.46 28.67
N GLY A 441 6.21 9.71 27.99
CA GLY A 441 6.43 9.25 26.61
C GLY A 441 5.65 10.06 25.56
N ASP A 442 4.59 10.77 25.98
CA ASP A 442 3.77 11.67 25.15
C ASP A 442 2.92 12.55 26.09
N GLY A 443 2.34 13.62 25.53
CA GLY A 443 1.49 14.52 26.30
C GLY A 443 0.49 15.32 25.47
N ALA A 444 -0.51 15.88 26.16
CA ALA A 444 -1.51 16.74 25.55
C ALA A 444 -2.01 17.81 26.54
N TRP A 445 -2.49 18.92 26.01
CA TRP A 445 -3.25 19.91 26.78
C TRP A 445 -4.70 19.43 26.92
N MET A 446 -5.21 19.41 28.14
CA MET A 446 -6.61 19.08 28.41
C MET A 446 -7.50 20.31 28.13
N PRO A 447 -8.79 20.10 27.76
CA PRO A 447 -9.73 21.22 27.53
C PRO A 447 -9.94 22.14 28.75
N ASN A 448 -9.77 21.61 29.96
CA ASN A 448 -9.87 22.35 31.21
C ASN A 448 -8.58 23.10 31.59
N GLY A 449 -7.54 23.03 30.74
CA GLY A 449 -6.23 23.67 30.95
C GLY A 449 -5.27 22.91 31.86
N GLU A 450 -5.59 21.66 32.24
CA GLU A 450 -4.63 20.74 32.86
C GLU A 450 -3.70 20.16 31.79
N HIS A 451 -2.59 19.56 32.23
CA HIS A 451 -1.68 18.80 31.35
C HIS A 451 -1.93 17.31 31.50
N LEU A 452 -2.05 16.59 30.36
CA LEU A 452 -2.16 15.14 30.31
C LEU A 452 -0.82 14.55 29.87
N LEU A 453 -0.33 13.56 30.58
CA LEU A 453 0.93 12.88 30.32
C LEU A 453 0.68 11.38 30.17
N ALA A 454 1.18 10.78 29.11
CA ALA A 454 1.30 9.35 28.96
C ALA A 454 2.61 8.86 29.56
N ARG A 455 2.54 7.92 30.48
CA ARG A 455 3.70 7.27 31.08
C ARG A 455 3.49 5.76 31.10
N ASN A 456 4.21 5.05 30.26
CA ASN A 456 3.99 3.61 30.01
C ASN A 456 2.51 3.33 29.66
N ASN A 457 1.82 2.58 30.53
CA ASN A 457 0.43 2.17 30.42
C ASN A 457 -0.57 3.10 31.10
N GLN A 458 -0.14 4.25 31.58
CA GLN A 458 -1.00 5.16 32.34
C GLN A 458 -1.13 6.54 31.67
N LEU A 459 -2.34 7.10 31.76
CA LEU A 459 -2.59 8.52 31.49
C LEU A 459 -2.75 9.27 32.82
N MET A 460 -1.92 10.27 33.03
CA MET A 460 -1.88 11.07 34.27
C MET A 460 -2.23 12.51 33.96
N ALA A 461 -3.21 13.07 34.66
CA ALA A 461 -3.57 14.48 34.56
C ALA A 461 -2.89 15.27 35.67
N PHE A 462 -2.31 16.42 35.31
CA PHE A 462 -1.59 17.35 36.18
C PHE A 462 -2.30 18.70 36.20
N SER A 463 -2.77 19.09 37.35
CA SER A 463 -3.41 20.41 37.57
C SER A 463 -2.38 21.52 37.68
N ARG A 464 -2.78 22.78 37.39
CA ARG A 464 -1.94 23.96 37.54
C ARG A 464 -1.42 24.18 38.95
N ASN A 465 -2.11 23.61 39.94
CA ASN A 465 -1.75 23.73 41.38
C ASN A 465 -0.83 22.60 41.86
N GLY A 466 -0.27 21.79 40.95
CA GLY A 466 0.65 20.68 41.25
C GLY A 466 -0.02 19.37 41.67
N GLY A 467 -1.35 19.29 41.68
CA GLY A 467 -2.06 18.04 41.93
C GLY A 467 -1.94 17.09 40.73
N GLN A 468 -1.82 15.80 41.00
CA GLN A 468 -1.81 14.77 39.98
C GLN A 468 -2.88 13.70 40.24
N ARG A 469 -3.46 13.17 39.16
CA ARG A 469 -4.41 12.04 39.24
C ARG A 469 -4.23 11.13 38.04
N THR A 470 -4.41 9.83 38.23
CA THR A 470 -4.46 8.87 37.13
C THR A 470 -5.85 8.91 36.51
N LEU A 471 -5.91 9.14 35.20
CA LEU A 471 -7.15 9.15 34.41
C LEU A 471 -7.46 7.76 33.86
N VAL A 472 -6.43 7.05 33.37
CA VAL A 472 -6.52 5.72 32.75
C VAL A 472 -5.34 4.87 33.23
N SER A 473 -5.59 3.57 33.46
CA SER A 473 -4.55 2.55 33.60
C SER A 473 -4.91 1.36 32.73
N LEU A 474 -3.98 0.97 31.87
CA LEU A 474 -4.06 -0.19 30.98
C LEU A 474 -3.19 -1.35 31.51
N PRO A 475 -3.23 -2.53 30.91
CA PRO A 475 -2.27 -3.60 31.18
C PRO A 475 -0.82 -3.15 31.07
N GLU A 476 0.09 -3.70 31.88
CA GLU A 476 1.48 -3.24 32.01
C GLU A 476 2.33 -3.40 30.75
N ASP A 477 1.92 -4.28 29.83
CA ASP A 477 2.58 -4.56 28.56
C ASP A 477 2.22 -3.58 27.44
N LEU A 478 1.37 -2.57 27.70
CA LEU A 478 0.97 -1.58 26.72
C LEU A 478 1.66 -0.23 26.97
N PHE A 479 2.13 0.40 25.91
CA PHE A 479 2.64 1.76 25.90
C PHE A 479 1.65 2.70 25.22
N ILE A 480 1.29 3.81 25.91
CA ILE A 480 0.34 4.82 25.41
C ILE A 480 1.11 5.93 24.70
N TYR A 481 0.63 6.32 23.51
CA TYR A 481 1.15 7.43 22.74
C TYR A 481 0.09 8.00 21.80
N TRP A 482 0.38 9.15 21.15
CA TRP A 482 -0.47 9.82 20.18
C TRP A 482 -1.81 10.27 20.76
N LEU A 483 -1.75 11.16 21.77
CA LEU A 483 -2.92 11.66 22.48
C LEU A 483 -3.62 12.75 21.67
N ARG A 484 -4.88 12.56 21.29
CA ARG A 484 -5.66 13.56 20.54
C ARG A 484 -7.06 13.72 21.09
N TRP A 485 -7.38 14.95 21.49
CA TRP A 485 -8.72 15.34 21.92
C TRP A 485 -9.63 15.57 20.74
N SER A 486 -10.92 15.22 20.89
CA SER A 486 -11.98 15.69 19.98
C SER A 486 -12.06 17.22 20.01
N PRO A 487 -12.48 17.90 18.92
CA PRO A 487 -12.54 19.36 18.87
C PRO A 487 -13.42 20.01 19.95
N ASP A 488 -14.40 19.29 20.47
CA ASP A 488 -15.27 19.70 21.58
C ASP A 488 -14.70 19.35 22.95
N GLY A 489 -13.57 18.64 23.00
CA GLY A 489 -12.90 18.21 24.23
C GLY A 489 -13.61 17.16 25.04
N SER A 490 -14.64 16.52 24.50
CA SER A 490 -15.44 15.52 25.22
C SER A 490 -14.79 14.13 25.28
N VAL A 491 -13.97 13.80 24.26
CA VAL A 491 -13.38 12.49 24.08
C VAL A 491 -11.88 12.59 23.78
N LEU A 492 -11.09 11.69 24.37
CA LEU A 492 -9.68 11.50 24.04
C LEU A 492 -9.52 10.20 23.28
N ARG A 493 -8.83 10.24 22.14
CA ARG A 493 -8.32 9.07 21.45
C ARG A 493 -6.81 8.98 21.57
N PHE A 494 -6.33 7.77 21.70
CA PHE A 494 -4.89 7.50 21.79
C PHE A 494 -4.56 6.14 21.18
N THR A 495 -3.30 5.96 20.85
CA THR A 495 -2.78 4.69 20.34
C THR A 495 -2.01 3.99 21.44
N THR A 496 -2.07 2.66 21.45
CA THR A 496 -1.17 1.84 22.26
C THR A 496 -0.31 0.97 21.37
N ASN A 497 0.92 0.75 21.80
CA ASN A 497 1.79 -0.28 21.24
C ASN A 497 1.99 -1.36 22.29
N GLY A 498 1.89 -2.60 21.86
CA GLY A 498 2.03 -3.76 22.73
C GLY A 498 2.48 -5.01 21.98
N PRO A 499 2.53 -6.14 22.64
CA PRO A 499 3.06 -7.39 22.09
C PRO A 499 2.38 -7.91 20.84
N VAL A 500 1.12 -7.52 20.63
CA VAL A 500 0.29 -7.92 19.48
C VAL A 500 0.09 -6.80 18.45
N GLY A 501 0.96 -5.80 18.46
CA GLY A 501 0.90 -4.65 17.56
C GLY A 501 0.19 -3.45 18.16
N THR A 502 -0.26 -2.53 17.31
CA THR A 502 -0.90 -1.30 17.72
C THR A 502 -2.41 -1.45 17.88
N SER A 503 -2.99 -0.68 18.77
CA SER A 503 -4.43 -0.58 18.96
C SER A 503 -4.82 0.87 19.27
N MET A 504 -6.00 1.26 18.84
CA MET A 504 -6.55 2.58 19.12
C MET A 504 -7.62 2.48 20.20
N TRP A 505 -7.62 3.46 21.09
CA TRP A 505 -8.50 3.51 22.24
C TRP A 505 -9.24 4.84 22.29
N GLU A 506 -10.41 4.80 22.92
CA GLU A 506 -11.22 5.98 23.20
C GLU A 506 -11.60 6.02 24.68
N VAL A 507 -11.58 7.21 25.27
CA VAL A 507 -11.99 7.47 26.65
C VAL A 507 -12.66 8.83 26.77
N ALA A 508 -13.68 8.96 27.61
CA ALA A 508 -14.29 10.26 27.92
C ALA A 508 -13.34 11.16 28.74
N ALA A 509 -13.57 12.48 28.70
CA ALA A 509 -12.70 13.46 29.37
C ALA A 509 -12.56 13.26 30.90
N ASP A 510 -13.52 12.61 31.53
CA ASP A 510 -13.50 12.26 32.95
C ASP A 510 -12.79 10.92 33.27
N GLY A 511 -12.33 10.19 32.23
CA GLY A 511 -11.73 8.86 32.35
C GLY A 511 -12.71 7.71 32.24
N SER A 512 -14.00 7.97 32.10
CA SER A 512 -15.02 6.94 31.93
C SER A 512 -15.09 6.40 30.50
N ASN A 513 -15.85 5.31 30.29
CA ASN A 513 -16.12 4.73 28.98
C ASN A 513 -14.87 4.36 28.16
N LEU A 514 -13.84 3.86 28.82
CA LEU A 514 -12.61 3.39 28.18
C LEU A 514 -12.89 2.13 27.38
N HIS A 515 -12.62 2.17 26.06
CA HIS A 515 -12.80 1.02 25.18
C HIS A 515 -11.87 1.06 23.98
N ARG A 516 -11.65 -0.09 23.32
CA ARG A 516 -10.93 -0.15 22.05
C ARG A 516 -11.81 0.36 20.93
N LEU A 517 -11.25 1.30 20.15
CA LEU A 517 -11.82 1.71 18.88
C LEU A 517 -11.39 0.70 17.81
N LEU A 518 -12.32 0.24 16.95
CA LEU A 518 -12.03 -0.70 15.87
C LEU A 518 -11.48 -2.08 16.36
N PRO A 519 -12.17 -2.78 17.24
CA PRO A 519 -11.73 -4.09 17.68
C PRO A 519 -11.71 -5.10 16.52
N GLY A 520 -10.61 -5.87 16.38
CA GLY A 520 -10.43 -6.85 15.31
C GLY A 520 -10.00 -6.25 13.96
N TRP A 521 -9.79 -4.94 13.88
CA TRP A 521 -9.27 -4.25 12.73
C TRP A 521 -7.73 -4.23 12.76
N GLY A 522 -7.07 -4.23 11.62
CA GLY A 522 -5.61 -4.29 11.47
C GLY A 522 -4.79 -3.57 12.55
N GLU A 523 -3.75 -2.87 12.18
CA GLU A 523 -2.93 -2.08 13.11
C GLU A 523 -3.23 -0.58 12.98
N PRO A 524 -4.36 -0.07 13.55
CA PRO A 524 -4.72 1.34 13.49
C PRO A 524 -3.84 2.16 14.43
N MET A 525 -3.37 3.32 13.96
CA MET A 525 -2.50 4.22 14.72
C MET A 525 -2.64 5.68 14.28
N GLN A 526 -2.09 6.59 15.07
CA GLN A 526 -1.83 7.98 14.68
C GLN A 526 -3.04 8.74 14.13
N GLY A 527 -4.18 8.67 14.80
CA GLY A 527 -5.37 9.36 14.34
C GLY A 527 -5.45 10.81 14.75
N ASN A 528 -6.20 11.62 13.98
CA ASN A 528 -6.50 13.00 14.29
C ASN A 528 -7.90 13.41 13.79
N TRP A 529 -8.50 14.40 14.47
CA TRP A 529 -9.83 14.89 14.16
C TRP A 529 -9.78 15.98 13.09
N THR A 530 -10.79 15.98 12.18
CA THR A 530 -11.05 17.20 11.39
C THR A 530 -11.52 18.33 12.34
N PRO A 531 -11.23 19.62 12.02
CA PRO A 531 -11.57 20.73 12.91
C PRO A 531 -13.08 20.86 13.21
N ASP A 532 -13.94 20.44 12.28
CA ASP A 532 -15.39 20.42 12.43
C ASP A 532 -15.90 19.19 13.22
N GLY A 533 -15.00 18.27 13.58
CA GLY A 533 -15.30 17.03 14.27
C GLY A 533 -16.19 16.07 13.49
N LYS A 534 -16.29 16.23 12.16
CA LYS A 534 -17.09 15.30 11.33
C LYS A 534 -16.38 13.99 11.05
N TYR A 535 -15.04 14.04 10.94
CA TYR A 535 -14.22 12.88 10.63
C TYR A 535 -13.08 12.74 11.62
N PHE A 536 -12.73 11.48 11.87
CA PHE A 536 -11.48 11.10 12.49
C PHE A 536 -10.63 10.38 11.43
N VAL A 537 -9.47 10.94 11.12
CA VAL A 537 -8.55 10.42 10.11
C VAL A 537 -7.38 9.74 10.82
N PHE A 538 -7.04 8.53 10.42
CA PHE A 538 -5.99 7.74 11.07
C PHE A 538 -5.18 6.94 10.06
N SER A 539 -3.99 6.51 10.45
CA SER A 539 -3.16 5.59 9.70
C SER A 539 -3.43 4.15 10.11
N ALA A 540 -3.32 3.21 9.17
CA ALA A 540 -3.35 1.79 9.50
C ALA A 540 -2.36 1.02 8.64
N PHE A 541 -1.58 0.15 9.29
CA PHE A 541 -0.62 -0.71 8.62
C PHE A 541 -1.29 -1.95 8.02
N SER A 542 -0.89 -2.27 6.82
CA SER A 542 -1.18 -3.54 6.16
C SER A 542 -0.03 -3.85 5.21
N ASN A 543 0.56 -5.05 5.32
CA ASN A 543 1.64 -5.50 4.43
C ASN A 543 2.81 -4.51 4.34
N ASN A 544 3.38 -4.11 5.48
CA ASN A 544 4.48 -3.15 5.60
C ASN A 544 4.19 -1.73 5.06
N ARG A 545 2.97 -1.39 4.75
CA ARG A 545 2.56 -0.05 4.29
C ARG A 545 1.47 0.50 5.18
N ALA A 546 1.52 1.78 5.43
CA ALA A 546 0.42 2.50 6.06
C ALA A 546 -0.41 3.22 4.99
N ASP A 547 -1.72 3.21 5.19
CA ASP A 547 -2.67 4.02 4.45
C ASP A 547 -3.47 4.89 5.41
N LEU A 548 -3.96 6.01 4.92
CA LEU A 548 -4.89 6.85 5.65
C LEU A 548 -6.33 6.37 5.46
N TRP A 549 -7.06 6.38 6.57
CA TRP A 549 -8.46 6.00 6.65
C TRP A 549 -9.24 7.08 7.37
N ALA A 550 -10.54 7.17 7.12
CA ALA A 550 -11.43 8.11 7.80
C ALA A 550 -12.66 7.40 8.36
N ILE A 551 -13.02 7.74 9.58
CA ILE A 551 -14.30 7.37 10.20
C ILE A 551 -15.16 8.62 10.27
N ARG A 552 -16.42 8.53 9.85
CA ARG A 552 -17.37 9.62 10.05
C ARG A 552 -17.96 9.55 11.45
N GLU A 553 -17.84 10.63 12.19
CA GLU A 553 -18.28 10.74 13.59
C GLU A 553 -19.69 11.31 13.72
N LYS A 554 -20.01 12.32 12.95
CA LYS A 554 -21.30 13.00 13.05
C LYS A 554 -22.33 12.40 12.11
N SER A 555 -23.53 12.14 12.66
CA SER A 555 -24.70 11.75 11.88
C SER A 555 -25.17 12.89 10.97
N ASP A 556 -25.87 12.54 9.92
CA ASP A 556 -26.51 13.47 9.00
C ASP A 556 -28.03 13.21 8.98
N LEU A 557 -28.82 14.27 9.07
CA LEU A 557 -30.27 14.16 9.08
C LEU A 557 -30.87 13.83 7.70
N LEU A 558 -30.16 14.25 6.62
CA LEU A 558 -30.63 14.12 5.25
C LEU A 558 -30.11 12.88 4.52
N HIS A 559 -29.01 12.28 5.02
CA HIS A 559 -28.35 11.14 4.40
C HIS A 559 -28.17 9.98 5.36
N LYS A 560 -28.10 8.77 4.81
CA LYS A 560 -27.62 7.60 5.57
C LYS A 560 -26.11 7.73 5.73
N VAL A 561 -25.64 7.67 6.97
CA VAL A 561 -24.21 7.72 7.30
C VAL A 561 -23.72 6.31 7.57
N ASN A 562 -22.60 5.94 6.93
CA ASN A 562 -21.83 4.78 7.28
C ASN A 562 -20.68 5.21 8.21
N HIS A 563 -20.58 4.58 9.37
CA HIS A 563 -19.52 4.81 10.37
C HIS A 563 -18.34 3.83 10.22
N GLU A 564 -18.37 2.96 9.20
CA GLU A 564 -17.22 2.11 8.88
C GLU A 564 -16.05 2.93 8.33
N PRO A 565 -14.81 2.52 8.64
CA PRO A 565 -13.62 3.20 8.09
C PRO A 565 -13.60 3.16 6.57
N VAL A 566 -13.34 4.32 5.96
CA VAL A 566 -13.18 4.48 4.51
C VAL A 566 -11.71 4.75 4.22
N ARG A 567 -11.12 3.98 3.30
CA ARG A 567 -9.73 4.16 2.87
C ARG A 567 -9.61 5.43 2.04
N LEU A 568 -8.72 6.33 2.45
CA LEU A 568 -8.47 7.61 1.78
C LEU A 568 -7.30 7.54 0.80
N THR A 569 -6.26 6.76 1.11
CA THR A 569 -5.08 6.63 0.26
C THR A 569 -4.91 5.19 -0.20
N ALA A 570 -4.41 5.04 -1.43
CA ALA A 570 -4.03 3.76 -2.02
C ALA A 570 -2.94 4.04 -3.06
N GLY A 571 -1.80 3.42 -2.96
CA GLY A 571 -0.72 3.68 -3.90
C GLY A 571 0.64 3.16 -3.43
N PRO A 572 1.71 3.57 -4.12
CA PRO A 572 3.06 3.10 -3.79
C PRO A 572 3.65 3.77 -2.53
N LEU A 573 3.10 4.92 -2.11
CA LEU A 573 3.55 5.62 -0.91
C LEU A 573 2.88 5.06 0.34
N SER A 574 3.66 4.82 1.39
CA SER A 574 3.16 4.61 2.74
C SER A 574 2.82 5.96 3.35
N MET A 575 1.59 6.17 3.82
CA MET A 575 1.10 7.45 4.33
C MET A 575 0.81 7.36 5.83
N GLU A 576 1.45 8.23 6.60
CA GLU A 576 1.41 8.22 8.07
C GLU A 576 1.19 9.62 8.65
N ALA A 577 0.84 9.69 9.93
CA ALA A 577 0.71 10.91 10.71
C ALA A 577 -0.28 11.94 10.12
N PRO A 578 -1.55 11.60 9.91
CA PRO A 578 -2.50 12.54 9.34
C PRO A 578 -2.75 13.74 10.28
N GLN A 579 -2.54 14.94 9.77
CA GLN A 579 -2.78 16.21 10.45
C GLN A 579 -3.72 17.06 9.59
N PRO A 580 -5.02 17.11 9.88
CA PRO A 580 -5.94 18.00 9.18
C PRO A 580 -5.58 19.48 9.39
N THR A 581 -5.65 20.27 8.33
CA THR A 581 -5.45 21.72 8.37
C THR A 581 -6.62 22.42 9.08
N ALA A 582 -6.41 23.66 9.54
CA ALA A 582 -7.42 24.41 10.29
C ALA A 582 -8.72 24.64 9.53
N ASP A 583 -8.66 24.74 8.22
CA ASP A 583 -9.84 24.90 7.34
C ASP A 583 -10.51 23.56 6.98
N GLY A 584 -9.93 22.43 7.40
CA GLY A 584 -10.44 21.09 7.13
C GLY A 584 -10.39 20.65 5.67
N LYS A 585 -9.76 21.46 4.78
CA LYS A 585 -9.69 21.17 3.34
C LYS A 585 -8.53 20.30 2.94
N LYS A 586 -7.49 20.24 3.77
CA LYS A 586 -6.30 19.41 3.51
C LYS A 586 -5.97 18.54 4.70
N ILE A 587 -5.31 17.43 4.43
CA ILE A 587 -4.64 16.59 5.43
C ILE A 587 -3.16 16.62 5.11
N LEU A 588 -2.34 17.07 6.06
CA LEU A 588 -0.90 16.89 5.99
C LEU A 588 -0.57 15.45 6.40
N ALA A 589 0.37 14.82 5.75
CA ALA A 589 0.82 13.47 6.10
C ALA A 589 2.28 13.27 5.66
N VAL A 590 2.99 12.37 6.32
CA VAL A 590 4.30 11.92 5.88
C VAL A 590 4.11 10.77 4.89
N GLY A 591 4.59 10.97 3.67
CA GLY A 591 4.61 9.95 2.62
C GLY A 591 5.99 9.35 2.48
N SER A 592 6.09 8.02 2.62
CA SER A 592 7.34 7.27 2.52
C SER A 592 7.34 6.40 1.27
N GLN A 593 8.34 6.58 0.42
CA GLN A 593 8.64 5.65 -0.65
C GLN A 593 9.54 4.56 -0.08
N LEU A 594 8.97 3.40 0.22
CA LEU A 594 9.71 2.28 0.81
C LEU A 594 10.61 1.65 -0.24
N GLN A 595 11.91 1.83 -0.09
CA GLN A 595 12.92 1.23 -0.96
C GLN A 595 14.13 0.82 -0.13
N ALA A 596 14.72 -0.32 -0.47
CA ALA A 596 15.87 -0.83 0.24
C ALA A 596 16.83 -1.55 -0.69
N GLU A 597 18.08 -1.66 -0.26
CA GLU A 597 19.15 -2.38 -0.94
C GLU A 597 19.82 -3.33 0.03
N VAL A 598 20.03 -4.59 -0.37
CA VAL A 598 20.87 -5.51 0.40
C VAL A 598 22.33 -5.13 0.23
N VAL A 599 23.02 -4.95 1.35
CA VAL A 599 24.46 -4.62 1.38
C VAL A 599 25.22 -5.68 2.18
N ARG A 600 26.43 -5.98 1.71
CA ARG A 600 27.37 -6.91 2.36
C ARG A 600 28.51 -6.12 2.98
N TYR A 601 28.94 -6.51 4.16
CA TYR A 601 30.16 -5.96 4.77
C TYR A 601 31.40 -6.51 4.09
N ASP A 602 32.27 -5.63 3.58
CA ASP A 602 33.59 -5.93 3.06
C ASP A 602 34.60 -5.64 4.16
N ALA A 603 35.20 -6.69 4.70
CA ALA A 603 36.14 -6.56 5.80
C ALA A 603 37.49 -5.93 5.39
N GLN A 604 37.89 -6.02 4.11
CA GLN A 604 39.12 -5.39 3.61
C GLN A 604 38.95 -3.89 3.43
N ALA A 605 37.81 -3.48 2.88
CA ALA A 605 37.46 -2.07 2.69
C ALA A 605 36.85 -1.42 3.94
N ALA A 606 36.52 -2.21 4.97
CA ALA A 606 35.79 -1.81 6.19
C ALA A 606 34.51 -1.03 5.90
N GLN A 607 33.76 -1.41 4.86
CA GLN A 607 32.53 -0.72 4.41
C GLN A 607 31.47 -1.70 3.92
N PHE A 608 30.22 -1.21 3.88
CA PHE A 608 29.10 -1.94 3.28
C PHE A 608 29.00 -1.64 1.80
N ILE A 609 29.08 -2.67 0.97
CA ILE A 609 28.95 -2.61 -0.50
C ILE A 609 27.64 -3.26 -0.95
N PRO A 610 27.06 -2.84 -2.09
CA PRO A 610 25.87 -3.48 -2.65
C PRO A 610 26.03 -4.98 -2.86
N PHE A 611 24.97 -5.72 -2.48
CA PHE A 611 24.84 -7.15 -2.72
C PHE A 611 23.46 -7.39 -3.35
N LEU A 612 23.37 -8.15 -4.42
CA LEU A 612 22.13 -8.29 -5.21
C LEU A 612 21.60 -6.94 -5.74
N SER A 613 22.45 -6.18 -6.42
CA SER A 613 22.10 -4.86 -6.94
C SER A 613 20.78 -4.87 -7.73
N GLY A 614 19.90 -3.89 -7.45
CA GLY A 614 18.58 -3.75 -8.09
C GLY A 614 17.49 -4.64 -7.49
N ILE A 615 17.77 -5.39 -6.41
CA ILE A 615 16.77 -6.17 -5.67
C ILE A 615 16.57 -5.55 -4.29
N SER A 616 15.35 -5.06 -4.03
CA SER A 616 14.92 -4.68 -2.70
C SER A 616 14.47 -5.93 -1.96
N ALA A 617 15.27 -6.40 -0.99
CA ALA A 617 15.06 -7.70 -0.38
C ALA A 617 15.38 -7.73 1.11
N VAL A 618 14.72 -8.62 1.83
CA VAL A 618 14.94 -8.99 3.23
C VAL A 618 14.90 -10.52 3.35
N GLY A 619 15.35 -11.06 4.46
CA GLY A 619 15.23 -12.50 4.71
C GLY A 619 16.06 -13.37 3.74
N VAL A 620 17.24 -12.88 3.32
CA VAL A 620 18.12 -13.65 2.42
C VAL A 620 18.64 -14.90 3.14
N SER A 621 18.44 -16.06 2.52
CA SER A 621 18.90 -17.36 2.98
C SER A 621 19.57 -18.10 1.82
N PHE A 622 20.70 -18.74 2.07
CA PHE A 622 21.47 -19.47 1.08
C PHE A 622 21.18 -20.98 1.13
N SER A 623 21.15 -21.61 -0.03
CA SER A 623 21.22 -23.07 -0.09
C SER A 623 22.56 -23.58 0.42
N ARG A 624 22.60 -24.82 0.91
CA ARG A 624 23.80 -25.38 1.53
C ARG A 624 24.99 -25.50 0.57
N ASP A 625 24.72 -25.68 -0.71
CA ASP A 625 25.74 -25.70 -1.78
C ASP A 625 26.23 -24.30 -2.17
N GLY A 626 25.62 -23.23 -1.61
CA GLY A 626 25.97 -21.84 -1.88
C GLY A 626 25.64 -21.36 -3.29
N GLN A 627 24.90 -22.16 -4.11
CA GLN A 627 24.58 -21.79 -5.49
C GLN A 627 23.29 -20.98 -5.61
N TRP A 628 22.34 -21.20 -4.71
CA TRP A 628 21.04 -20.57 -4.70
C TRP A 628 20.87 -19.71 -3.46
N LEU A 629 20.02 -18.69 -3.58
CA LEU A 629 19.50 -17.95 -2.46
C LEU A 629 18.00 -17.75 -2.62
N SER A 630 17.32 -17.70 -1.49
CA SER A 630 15.96 -17.17 -1.38
C SER A 630 15.99 -15.82 -0.73
N TYR A 631 15.02 -14.99 -1.07
CA TYR A 631 14.83 -13.67 -0.48
C TYR A 631 13.36 -13.29 -0.46
N ILE A 632 12.99 -12.43 0.48
CA ILE A 632 11.67 -11.85 0.57
C ILE A 632 11.76 -10.46 -0.05
N LYS A 633 10.98 -10.20 -1.10
CA LYS A 633 10.93 -8.90 -1.77
C LYS A 633 10.35 -7.85 -0.84
N TRP A 634 11.05 -6.75 -0.66
CA TRP A 634 10.64 -5.64 0.17
C TRP A 634 10.01 -4.49 -0.67
N PRO A 635 8.88 -3.88 -0.23
CA PRO A 635 8.09 -4.18 0.97
C PRO A 635 6.99 -5.24 0.75
N ASP A 636 6.88 -5.84 -0.42
CA ASP A 636 5.73 -6.62 -0.89
C ASP A 636 5.53 -7.94 -0.14
N GLY A 637 6.59 -8.48 0.53
CA GLY A 637 6.49 -9.72 1.31
C GLY A 637 6.37 -10.99 0.46
N GLU A 638 6.77 -10.95 -0.80
CA GLU A 638 6.80 -12.09 -1.71
C GLU A 638 8.10 -12.88 -1.55
N LEU A 639 8.02 -14.21 -1.45
CA LEU A 639 9.20 -15.08 -1.44
C LEU A 639 9.66 -15.37 -2.87
N TRP A 640 10.95 -15.15 -3.09
CA TRP A 640 11.64 -15.39 -4.36
C TRP A 640 12.88 -16.23 -4.15
N ARG A 641 13.34 -16.92 -5.21
CA ARG A 641 14.67 -17.49 -5.27
C ARG A 641 15.44 -16.98 -6.49
N CYS A 642 16.77 -16.99 -6.42
CA CYS A 642 17.63 -16.75 -7.57
C CYS A 642 19.00 -17.42 -7.38
N ARG A 643 19.85 -17.41 -8.41
CA ARG A 643 21.28 -17.72 -8.24
C ARG A 643 21.95 -16.65 -7.39
N VAL A 644 23.09 -16.98 -6.78
CA VAL A 644 23.87 -16.05 -5.95
C VAL A 644 24.33 -14.81 -6.73
N ASP A 645 24.50 -14.94 -8.06
CA ASP A 645 24.77 -13.81 -8.97
C ASP A 645 23.54 -12.97 -9.33
N GLY A 646 22.35 -13.32 -8.81
CA GLY A 646 21.09 -12.65 -9.09
C GLY A 646 20.36 -13.10 -10.36
N SER A 647 20.87 -14.10 -11.08
CA SER A 647 20.24 -14.71 -12.24
C SER A 647 19.18 -15.75 -11.86
N GLU A 648 18.43 -16.26 -12.82
CA GLU A 648 17.40 -17.31 -12.67
C GLU A 648 16.38 -17.02 -11.56
N LYS A 649 15.84 -15.78 -11.53
CA LYS A 649 14.84 -15.36 -10.55
C LYS A 649 13.53 -16.12 -10.73
N LEU A 650 13.01 -16.69 -9.65
CA LEU A 650 11.71 -17.36 -9.61
C LEU A 650 10.90 -16.90 -8.40
N GLN A 651 9.68 -16.43 -8.63
CA GLN A 651 8.73 -16.13 -7.58
C GLN A 651 8.12 -17.43 -7.03
N LEU A 652 8.20 -17.61 -5.71
CA LEU A 652 7.71 -18.82 -5.03
C LEU A 652 6.36 -18.60 -4.33
N THR A 653 6.05 -17.36 -3.95
CA THR A 653 4.76 -17.00 -3.37
C THR A 653 4.19 -15.74 -4.02
N ALA A 654 2.86 -15.60 -4.01
CA ALA A 654 2.16 -14.45 -4.54
C ALA A 654 1.17 -13.87 -3.52
N PRO A 655 0.83 -12.57 -3.60
CA PRO A 655 -0.23 -11.99 -2.80
C PRO A 655 -1.56 -12.78 -2.95
N PRO A 656 -2.38 -12.86 -1.88
CA PRO A 656 -2.31 -12.09 -0.65
C PRO A 656 -1.40 -12.69 0.45
N LEU A 657 -0.67 -13.77 0.18
CA LEU A 657 0.22 -14.40 1.17
C LEU A 657 1.45 -13.51 1.40
N PHE A 658 1.62 -13.05 2.64
CA PHE A 658 2.74 -12.23 3.07
C PHE A 658 3.76 -13.07 3.83
N VAL A 659 5.02 -13.12 3.37
CA VAL A 659 6.11 -13.89 3.97
C VAL A 659 6.95 -12.97 4.87
N GLN A 660 7.29 -13.43 6.07
CA GLN A 660 8.08 -12.69 7.07
C GLN A 660 9.51 -13.22 7.22
N SER A 661 9.70 -14.54 7.13
CA SER A 661 11.00 -15.19 7.24
C SER A 661 11.03 -16.47 6.45
N ALA A 662 12.19 -16.85 5.91
CA ALA A 662 12.37 -18.04 5.09
C ALA A 662 13.76 -18.64 5.27
N GLU A 663 13.87 -19.98 5.19
CA GLU A 663 15.14 -20.71 5.32
C GLU A 663 15.14 -21.96 4.42
N TRP A 664 16.26 -22.21 3.72
CA TRP A 664 16.47 -23.40 2.89
C TRP A 664 16.61 -24.67 3.73
N SER A 665 16.04 -25.76 3.23
CA SER A 665 16.28 -27.09 3.81
C SER A 665 17.75 -27.51 3.62
N PRO A 666 18.29 -28.36 4.52
CA PRO A 666 19.68 -28.81 4.47
C PRO A 666 20.06 -29.54 3.16
N ASP A 667 19.09 -30.17 2.51
CA ASP A 667 19.25 -30.87 1.23
C ASP A 667 19.07 -29.94 0.01
N GLY A 668 18.65 -28.67 0.23
CA GLY A 668 18.42 -27.69 -0.81
C GLY A 668 17.16 -27.95 -1.69
N SER A 669 16.28 -28.87 -1.28
CA SER A 669 15.07 -29.21 -2.08
C SER A 669 13.88 -28.30 -1.80
N GLN A 670 13.79 -27.76 -0.57
CA GLN A 670 12.65 -27.00 -0.09
C GLN A 670 13.06 -25.73 0.65
N ILE A 671 12.11 -24.83 0.81
CA ILE A 671 12.25 -23.63 1.66
C ILE A 671 11.10 -23.66 2.67
N ALA A 672 11.41 -23.62 3.96
CA ALA A 672 10.45 -23.36 5.01
C ALA A 672 10.29 -21.86 5.20
N PHE A 673 9.06 -21.38 5.31
CA PHE A 673 8.80 -19.97 5.56
C PHE A 673 7.63 -19.75 6.53
N ALA A 674 7.71 -18.64 7.27
CA ALA A 674 6.62 -18.14 8.08
C ALA A 674 5.89 -17.01 7.35
N GLY A 675 4.56 -17.09 7.27
CA GLY A 675 3.75 -16.11 6.59
C GLY A 675 2.26 -16.28 6.90
N GLY A 676 1.44 -15.35 6.41
CA GLY A 676 0.00 -15.36 6.63
C GLY A 676 -0.74 -14.43 5.68
N LEU A 677 -2.06 -14.50 5.70
CA LEU A 677 -2.92 -13.53 5.02
C LEU A 677 -3.04 -12.25 5.86
N PRO A 678 -3.31 -11.10 5.25
CA PRO A 678 -3.50 -9.85 5.97
C PRO A 678 -4.59 -9.97 7.06
N GLY A 679 -4.24 -9.62 8.29
CA GLY A 679 -5.14 -9.72 9.45
C GLY A 679 -5.28 -11.13 10.07
N GLU A 680 -4.61 -12.13 9.52
CA GLU A 680 -4.56 -13.49 10.08
C GLU A 680 -3.26 -13.75 10.84
N LYS A 681 -3.25 -14.83 11.61
CA LYS A 681 -2.06 -15.29 12.31
C LYS A 681 -1.03 -15.83 11.33
N THR A 682 0.23 -15.71 11.71
CA THR A 682 1.36 -16.25 10.95
C THR A 682 1.46 -17.76 11.12
N HIS A 683 1.57 -18.48 10.01
CA HIS A 683 1.71 -19.93 9.96
C HIS A 683 3.00 -20.34 9.25
N VAL A 684 3.36 -21.62 9.35
CA VAL A 684 4.53 -22.19 8.70
C VAL A 684 4.13 -22.95 7.45
N PHE A 685 4.86 -22.68 6.37
CA PHE A 685 4.68 -23.29 5.06
C PHE A 685 5.98 -23.91 4.57
N LEU A 686 5.85 -24.90 3.69
CA LEU A 686 6.94 -25.43 2.88
C LEU A 686 6.65 -25.15 1.41
N VAL A 687 7.69 -24.81 0.66
CA VAL A 687 7.62 -24.68 -0.80
C VAL A 687 8.82 -25.35 -1.43
N ALA A 688 8.61 -26.13 -2.51
CA ALA A 688 9.71 -26.70 -3.26
C ALA A 688 10.55 -25.58 -3.90
N GLY A 689 11.87 -25.70 -3.84
CA GLY A 689 12.77 -24.73 -4.45
C GLY A 689 12.63 -24.60 -5.97
N SER A 690 12.03 -25.59 -6.64
CA SER A 690 11.83 -25.63 -8.10
C SER A 690 10.43 -25.21 -8.57
N THR A 691 9.41 -25.24 -7.68
CA THR A 691 8.01 -24.98 -8.04
C THR A 691 7.33 -24.16 -6.95
N GLY A 692 6.47 -23.22 -7.32
CA GLY A 692 5.89 -22.23 -6.40
C GLY A 692 4.63 -22.66 -5.62
N ALA A 693 4.32 -23.97 -5.46
CA ALA A 693 3.16 -24.41 -4.68
C ALA A 693 3.52 -24.48 -3.17
N ALA A 694 3.16 -23.46 -2.41
CA ALA A 694 3.34 -23.43 -0.96
C ALA A 694 2.30 -24.32 -0.26
N GLN A 695 2.77 -25.18 0.66
CA GLN A 695 1.94 -26.06 1.46
C GLN A 695 2.04 -25.65 2.94
N GLN A 696 0.92 -25.36 3.58
CA GLN A 696 0.87 -25.11 5.02
C GLN A 696 1.13 -26.41 5.79
N VAL A 697 2.09 -26.36 6.73
CA VAL A 697 2.49 -27.55 7.50
C VAL A 697 1.68 -27.69 8.77
N VAL A 698 1.35 -26.58 9.43
CA VAL A 698 0.63 -26.55 10.70
C VAL A 698 -0.47 -25.50 10.64
N SER A 699 -1.67 -25.89 11.07
CA SER A 699 -2.79 -25.00 11.35
C SER A 699 -3.00 -24.91 12.88
N GLY A 700 -3.22 -23.72 13.42
CA GLY A 700 -3.45 -23.56 14.86
C GLY A 700 -3.64 -22.09 15.27
N SER A 701 -3.89 -21.89 16.57
CA SER A 701 -4.14 -20.57 17.16
C SER A 701 -2.87 -19.79 17.53
N VAL A 702 -1.69 -20.34 17.30
CA VAL A 702 -0.39 -19.76 17.70
C VAL A 702 0.24 -19.03 16.52
N ASN A 703 0.73 -17.82 16.73
CA ASN A 703 1.59 -17.15 15.77
C ASN A 703 2.97 -17.84 15.74
N LEU A 704 3.38 -18.37 14.59
CA LEU A 704 4.63 -19.09 14.41
C LEU A 704 5.60 -18.30 13.53
N HIS A 705 6.85 -18.13 13.99
CA HIS A 705 7.85 -17.31 13.33
C HIS A 705 9.20 -18.02 13.27
N ASN A 706 10.09 -17.53 12.37
CA ASN A 706 11.51 -17.89 12.28
C ASN A 706 11.74 -19.41 12.18
N PRO A 707 11.21 -20.09 11.14
CA PRO A 707 11.52 -21.51 10.96
C PRO A 707 13.03 -21.69 10.78
N SER A 708 13.62 -22.66 11.50
CA SER A 708 15.02 -23.05 11.38
C SER A 708 15.13 -24.57 11.32
N TRP A 709 15.78 -25.09 10.27
CA TRP A 709 15.84 -26.52 10.00
C TRP A 709 16.77 -27.27 10.93
N THR A 710 16.38 -28.50 11.33
CA THR A 710 17.32 -29.44 11.90
C THR A 710 18.28 -29.96 10.82
N PRO A 711 19.54 -30.32 11.16
CA PRO A 711 20.53 -30.75 10.16
C PRO A 711 20.13 -31.97 9.34
N ASP A 712 19.28 -32.84 9.89
CA ASP A 712 18.71 -34.02 9.22
C ASP A 712 17.50 -33.71 8.30
N GLY A 713 17.01 -32.47 8.33
CA GLY A 713 15.87 -32.03 7.54
C GLY A 713 14.51 -32.59 7.96
N ASN A 714 14.42 -33.28 9.13
CA ASN A 714 13.17 -33.90 9.58
C ASN A 714 12.29 -33.00 10.47
N SER A 715 12.85 -31.93 11.03
CA SER A 715 12.13 -31.04 11.95
C SER A 715 12.49 -29.57 11.72
N LEU A 716 11.59 -28.69 12.20
CA LEU A 716 11.81 -27.25 12.25
C LEU A 716 11.81 -26.77 13.71
N LEU A 717 12.75 -25.91 14.06
CA LEU A 717 12.70 -25.09 15.26
C LEU A 717 11.86 -23.85 14.94
N LEU A 718 10.92 -23.51 15.81
CA LEU A 718 9.98 -22.41 15.66
C LEU A 718 9.92 -21.58 16.93
N SER A 719 9.77 -20.27 16.81
CA SER A 719 9.33 -19.39 17.90
C SER A 719 7.82 -19.14 17.74
N GLY A 720 7.07 -19.17 18.83
CA GLY A 720 5.63 -18.94 18.74
C GLY A 720 5.03 -18.41 20.02
N ALA A 721 4.03 -17.50 19.88
CA ALA A 721 3.30 -16.89 20.98
C ALA A 721 1.79 -17.08 20.79
N GLU A 722 1.07 -17.37 21.87
CA GLU A 722 -0.40 -17.47 21.88
C GLU A 722 -1.03 -16.09 22.01
N GLU A 723 -0.63 -15.32 23.01
CA GLU A 723 -1.12 -13.98 23.32
C GLU A 723 0.03 -13.06 23.80
N GLY A 724 0.87 -12.60 22.87
CA GLY A 724 1.98 -11.70 23.18
C GLY A 724 3.32 -12.36 23.47
N PRO A 725 4.45 -11.61 23.44
CA PRO A 725 5.81 -12.13 23.49
C PRO A 725 6.16 -12.78 24.83
N GLU A 726 5.55 -12.39 25.93
CA GLU A 726 5.71 -13.02 27.24
C GLU A 726 5.28 -14.50 27.26
N THR A 727 4.31 -14.85 26.38
CA THR A 727 3.86 -16.24 26.19
C THR A 727 4.66 -16.96 25.12
N SER A 728 5.64 -16.28 24.49
CA SER A 728 6.50 -16.88 23.47
C SER A 728 7.24 -18.08 24.03
N SER A 729 7.26 -19.15 23.26
CA SER A 729 8.00 -20.35 23.54
C SER A 729 8.67 -20.90 22.29
N ILE A 730 9.74 -21.64 22.46
CA ILE A 730 10.49 -22.25 21.39
C ILE A 730 10.08 -23.72 21.30
N ARG A 731 9.80 -24.19 20.08
CA ARG A 731 9.27 -25.54 19.84
C ARG A 731 9.95 -26.18 18.65
N PHE A 732 10.18 -27.49 18.72
CA PHE A 732 10.50 -28.32 17.58
C PHE A 732 9.23 -28.88 16.98
N LEU A 733 9.08 -28.78 15.67
CA LEU A 733 8.01 -29.37 14.87
C LEU A 733 8.58 -30.54 14.07
N ASP A 734 8.16 -31.74 14.35
CA ASP A 734 8.45 -32.91 13.51
C ASP A 734 7.58 -32.89 12.25
N LEU A 735 8.19 -32.88 11.09
CA LEU A 735 7.48 -32.70 9.82
C LEU A 735 6.71 -33.93 9.36
N LYS A 736 7.07 -35.14 9.86
CA LYS A 736 6.39 -36.38 9.50
C LYS A 736 5.12 -36.57 10.33
N THR A 737 5.21 -36.28 11.64
CA THR A 737 4.12 -36.51 12.61
C THR A 737 3.31 -35.23 12.90
N THR A 738 3.78 -34.08 12.47
CA THR A 738 3.27 -32.74 12.80
C THR A 738 3.21 -32.44 14.30
N LYS A 739 3.93 -33.21 15.11
CA LYS A 739 4.00 -33.08 16.56
C LYS A 739 4.94 -31.93 16.94
N MET A 740 4.46 -31.05 17.82
CA MET A 740 5.28 -29.99 18.42
C MET A 740 5.80 -30.44 19.82
N THR A 741 7.09 -30.18 20.06
CA THR A 741 7.73 -30.42 21.36
C THR A 741 8.40 -29.13 21.82
N SER A 742 8.03 -28.64 23.03
CA SER A 742 8.59 -27.41 23.57
C SER A 742 10.02 -27.62 24.06
N VAL A 743 10.89 -26.63 23.80
CA VAL A 743 12.22 -26.55 24.42
C VAL A 743 12.02 -26.17 25.89
N PRO A 744 12.61 -26.93 26.84
CA PRO A 744 12.47 -26.65 28.27
C PRO A 744 12.86 -25.21 28.61
N ASP A 745 12.10 -24.62 29.56
CA ASP A 745 12.34 -23.26 30.07
C ASP A 745 12.45 -22.17 28.99
N SER A 746 11.81 -22.36 27.84
CA SER A 746 11.90 -21.40 26.71
C SER A 746 10.87 -20.29 26.77
N ARG A 747 9.98 -20.27 27.79
CA ARG A 747 8.97 -19.19 27.92
C ARG A 747 9.63 -17.83 28.11
N GLY A 748 9.10 -16.79 27.40
CA GLY A 748 9.69 -15.45 27.42
C GLY A 748 10.99 -15.33 26.62
N ARG A 749 11.25 -16.26 25.67
CA ARG A 749 12.39 -16.20 24.76
C ARG A 749 11.92 -16.12 23.32
N VAL A 750 12.60 -15.28 22.53
CA VAL A 750 12.21 -14.94 21.19
C VAL A 750 13.39 -15.01 20.21
N GLY A 751 13.10 -15.00 18.90
CA GLY A 751 14.12 -14.92 17.85
C GLY A 751 15.03 -16.16 17.78
N ALA A 752 14.52 -17.34 18.15
CA ALA A 752 15.30 -18.55 18.21
C ALA A 752 15.86 -18.99 16.86
N THR A 753 17.13 -19.40 16.82
CA THR A 753 17.81 -20.01 15.69
C THR A 753 18.62 -21.22 16.11
N LEU A 754 18.65 -22.27 15.27
CA LEU A 754 19.37 -23.50 15.53
C LEU A 754 20.79 -23.40 14.95
N SER A 755 21.81 -23.93 15.66
CA SER A 755 23.14 -24.06 15.12
C SER A 755 23.16 -25.02 13.93
N PRO A 756 24.09 -24.82 12.94
CA PRO A 756 24.20 -25.69 11.76
C PRO A 756 24.43 -27.18 12.08
N ASP A 757 25.01 -27.51 13.24
CA ASP A 757 25.19 -28.89 13.72
C ASP A 757 23.98 -29.39 14.56
N GLY A 758 22.99 -28.56 14.85
CA GLY A 758 21.79 -28.90 15.63
C GLY A 758 22.03 -29.00 17.15
N ARG A 759 23.22 -28.72 17.64
CA ARG A 759 23.55 -28.88 19.04
C ARG A 759 23.06 -27.77 19.93
N TYR A 760 22.96 -26.56 19.43
CA TYR A 760 22.62 -25.39 20.22
C TYR A 760 21.45 -24.60 19.62
N VAL A 761 20.60 -24.06 20.50
CA VAL A 761 19.60 -23.04 20.16
C VAL A 761 20.06 -21.71 20.74
N ALA A 762 20.20 -20.68 19.89
CA ALA A 762 20.41 -19.31 20.33
C ALA A 762 19.08 -18.55 20.34
N ALA A 763 18.82 -17.75 21.39
CA ALA A 763 17.61 -16.95 21.53
C ALA A 763 17.87 -15.69 22.36
N THR A 764 17.00 -14.68 22.26
CA THR A 764 17.03 -13.49 23.14
C THR A 764 15.93 -13.51 24.17
N THR A 765 16.11 -12.76 25.25
CA THR A 765 15.02 -12.33 26.12
C THR A 765 14.07 -11.38 25.39
N VAL A 766 12.81 -11.28 25.81
CA VAL A 766 11.79 -10.39 25.20
C VAL A 766 12.24 -8.92 25.18
N ASP A 767 12.96 -8.47 26.21
CA ASP A 767 13.52 -7.13 26.32
C ASP A 767 14.79 -6.91 25.46
N GLY A 768 15.25 -7.97 24.77
CA GLY A 768 16.45 -7.92 23.92
C GLY A 768 17.76 -7.67 24.64
N GLN A 769 17.79 -7.79 25.99
CA GLN A 769 18.99 -7.44 26.78
C GLN A 769 19.97 -8.60 26.96
N LYS A 770 19.56 -9.84 26.66
CA LYS A 770 20.42 -11.02 26.82
C LYS A 770 20.33 -11.93 25.60
N LEU A 771 21.50 -12.39 25.14
CA LEU A 771 21.65 -13.51 24.23
C LEU A 771 21.91 -14.77 25.05
N LEU A 772 21.04 -15.75 24.86
CA LEU A 772 21.01 -17.02 25.57
C LEU A 772 21.33 -18.15 24.60
N ILE A 773 21.96 -19.21 25.14
CA ILE A 773 22.21 -20.44 24.39
C ILE A 773 21.69 -21.64 25.18
N PHE A 774 20.95 -22.52 24.49
CA PHE A 774 20.47 -23.79 25.00
C PHE A 774 21.28 -24.93 24.39
N ASP A 775 21.91 -25.75 25.23
CA ASP A 775 22.54 -27.00 24.78
C ASP A 775 21.47 -28.10 24.71
N VAL A 776 21.18 -28.55 23.48
CA VAL A 776 20.13 -29.56 23.21
C VAL A 776 20.44 -30.90 23.86
N THR A 777 21.74 -31.26 24.04
CA THR A 777 22.14 -32.49 24.69
C THR A 777 22.08 -32.38 26.21
N ALA A 778 22.58 -31.26 26.77
CA ALA A 778 22.56 -31.01 28.20
C ALA A 778 21.21 -30.53 28.75
N GLN A 779 20.28 -30.17 27.86
CA GLN A 779 18.94 -29.62 28.17
C GLN A 779 19.02 -28.41 29.12
N LYS A 780 19.99 -27.53 28.90
CA LYS A 780 20.28 -26.40 29.80
C LYS A 780 20.53 -25.09 29.05
N TRP A 781 19.94 -23.99 29.55
CA TRP A 781 20.23 -22.64 29.12
C TRP A 781 21.43 -22.03 29.83
N SER A 782 22.18 -21.19 29.12
CA SER A 782 23.23 -20.35 29.69
C SER A 782 23.31 -18.99 28.96
N ASP A 783 23.78 -17.96 29.69
CA ASP A 783 24.01 -16.62 29.11
C ASP A 783 25.19 -16.67 28.18
N LEU A 784 25.09 -16.10 26.98
CA LEU A 784 26.18 -16.00 26.00
C LEU A 784 26.69 -14.54 25.88
N ALA A 785 25.80 -13.55 25.83
CA ALA A 785 26.16 -12.14 25.82
C ALA A 785 25.06 -11.28 26.48
N GLN A 786 25.42 -10.03 26.83
CA GLN A 786 24.49 -9.03 27.36
C GLN A 786 24.61 -7.74 26.56
N GLY A 787 23.52 -7.03 26.41
CA GLY A 787 23.40 -5.76 25.66
C GLY A 787 22.14 -5.71 24.81
N SER A 788 21.92 -4.62 24.09
CA SER A 788 20.79 -4.47 23.16
C SER A 788 21.00 -5.37 21.94
N ILE A 789 20.32 -6.51 21.90
CA ILE A 789 20.45 -7.54 20.87
C ILE A 789 19.23 -7.56 19.99
N SER A 790 19.42 -7.47 18.66
CA SER A 790 18.36 -7.50 17.68
C SER A 790 18.33 -8.82 16.89
N ALA A 791 18.93 -8.91 15.73
CA ALA A 791 18.95 -10.14 14.94
C ALA A 791 20.10 -11.08 15.34
N ILE A 792 19.84 -12.40 15.38
CA ILE A 792 20.82 -13.44 15.72
C ILE A 792 21.06 -14.31 14.49
N ARG A 793 22.33 -14.65 14.21
CA ARG A 793 22.73 -15.60 13.15
C ARG A 793 23.91 -16.46 13.58
N TRP A 794 23.88 -17.72 13.20
CA TRP A 794 24.99 -18.65 13.41
C TRP A 794 26.03 -18.55 12.29
N ALA A 795 27.29 -18.62 12.63
CA ALA A 795 28.36 -18.91 11.67
C ALA A 795 28.24 -20.36 11.18
N GLN A 796 28.53 -20.63 9.92
CA GLN A 796 28.52 -21.99 9.34
C GLN A 796 29.46 -22.97 10.03
N ASP A 797 30.54 -22.44 10.66
CA ASP A 797 31.55 -23.24 11.36
C ASP A 797 31.17 -23.61 12.80
N ASN A 798 29.96 -23.24 13.27
CA ASN A 798 29.48 -23.44 14.64
C ASN A 798 30.32 -22.80 15.74
N LYS A 799 31.30 -21.94 15.43
CA LYS A 799 32.17 -21.33 16.42
C LYS A 799 31.70 -20.00 16.95
N TYR A 800 30.88 -19.29 16.16
CA TYR A 800 30.42 -17.95 16.48
C TYR A 800 28.91 -17.79 16.35
N VAL A 801 28.35 -16.96 17.22
CA VAL A 801 27.00 -16.38 17.06
C VAL A 801 27.15 -14.90 16.77
N TYR A 802 26.58 -14.46 15.69
CA TYR A 802 26.51 -13.05 15.28
C TYR A 802 25.23 -12.42 15.77
N PHE A 803 25.31 -11.17 16.16
CA PHE A 803 24.13 -10.35 16.45
C PHE A 803 24.40 -8.88 16.14
N ASP A 804 23.36 -8.09 15.94
CA ASP A 804 23.48 -6.64 15.76
C ASP A 804 22.76 -5.88 16.88
N THR A 805 23.11 -4.60 16.98
CA THR A 805 22.47 -3.67 17.92
C THR A 805 21.73 -2.59 17.17
N GLN A 806 20.51 -2.24 17.64
CA GLN A 806 19.70 -1.15 17.05
C GLN A 806 19.78 0.14 17.87
N SER A 807 19.61 0.04 19.17
CA SER A 807 19.47 1.17 20.09
C SER A 807 20.69 1.28 21.00
N SER A 808 21.85 1.55 20.43
CA SER A 808 23.05 1.88 21.18
C SER A 808 23.66 3.18 20.67
N THR A 809 24.44 3.85 21.52
CA THR A 809 25.22 5.02 21.11
C THR A 809 26.25 4.67 20.03
N GLU A 810 26.61 3.40 19.92
CA GLU A 810 27.52 2.85 18.92
C GLU A 810 26.92 1.56 18.32
N PRO A 811 25.96 1.67 17.40
CA PRO A 811 25.36 0.50 16.78
C PRO A 811 26.42 -0.26 15.96
N ALA A 812 26.47 -1.58 16.13
CA ALA A 812 27.42 -2.43 15.45
C ALA A 812 26.90 -3.86 15.25
N VAL A 813 27.56 -4.60 14.35
CA VAL A 813 27.48 -6.05 14.27
C VAL A 813 28.57 -6.61 15.15
N TYR A 814 28.19 -7.50 16.04
CA TYR A 814 29.07 -8.25 16.94
C TYR A 814 29.07 -9.74 16.59
N ARG A 815 30.12 -10.44 17.00
CA ARG A 815 30.12 -11.90 17.08
C ARG A 815 30.66 -12.36 18.43
N VAL A 816 30.10 -13.43 18.95
CA VAL A 816 30.53 -14.05 20.20
C VAL A 816 31.06 -15.44 19.90
N ARG A 817 32.28 -15.75 20.39
CA ARG A 817 32.87 -17.08 20.28
C ARG A 817 32.30 -17.99 21.35
N LEU A 818 31.85 -19.19 20.98
CA LEU A 818 31.21 -20.13 21.90
C LEU A 818 32.19 -20.67 22.96
N SER A 819 33.49 -20.91 22.61
CA SER A 819 34.45 -21.58 23.47
C SER A 819 34.87 -20.77 24.70
N ASP A 820 35.01 -19.45 24.56
CA ASP A 820 35.49 -18.53 25.59
C ASP A 820 34.58 -17.33 25.85
N ARG A 821 33.43 -17.27 25.15
CA ARG A 821 32.43 -16.17 25.20
C ARG A 821 33.00 -14.79 24.87
N LYS A 822 34.15 -14.75 24.17
CA LYS A 822 34.76 -13.49 23.77
C LYS A 822 33.90 -12.82 22.70
N MET A 823 33.51 -11.57 22.95
CA MET A 823 32.77 -10.73 22.03
C MET A 823 33.74 -9.89 21.20
N GLU A 824 33.50 -9.82 19.89
CA GLU A 824 34.30 -9.06 18.92
C GLU A 824 33.40 -8.20 18.07
N THR A 825 33.77 -6.93 17.83
CA THR A 825 33.05 -6.05 16.87
C THR A 825 33.45 -6.44 15.46
N VAL A 826 32.45 -6.68 14.61
CA VAL A 826 32.66 -7.06 13.20
C VAL A 826 32.56 -5.85 12.29
N ALA A 827 31.53 -5.03 12.46
CA ALA A 827 31.24 -3.87 11.63
C ALA A 827 30.49 -2.78 12.41
N SER A 828 30.89 -1.52 12.22
CA SER A 828 30.13 -0.37 12.74
C SER A 828 28.94 -0.08 11.85
N LEU A 829 27.78 0.19 12.47
CA LEU A 829 26.52 0.56 11.79
C LEU A 829 26.21 2.06 11.87
N LYS A 830 27.08 2.86 12.47
CA LYS A 830 26.86 4.28 12.77
C LYS A 830 26.49 5.13 11.54
N ASN A 831 27.02 4.78 10.36
CA ASN A 831 26.79 5.52 9.11
C ASN A 831 25.89 4.76 8.13
N LEU A 832 25.26 3.67 8.56
CA LEU A 832 24.36 2.89 7.72
C LEU A 832 22.90 3.21 8.07
N ARG A 833 22.21 3.92 7.18
CA ARG A 833 20.75 4.07 7.27
C ARG A 833 20.12 2.72 6.97
N ARG A 834 19.42 2.15 7.95
CA ARG A 834 18.82 0.81 7.88
C ARG A 834 17.32 0.88 7.78
N VAL A 835 16.73 -0.08 7.06
CA VAL A 835 15.30 -0.34 7.18
C VAL A 835 15.02 -0.95 8.55
N ILE A 836 14.09 -0.34 9.27
CA ILE A 836 13.59 -0.85 10.55
C ILE A 836 12.26 -1.53 10.25
N LEU A 837 12.21 -2.84 10.45
CA LEU A 837 10.98 -3.62 10.39
C LEU A 837 10.17 -3.41 11.67
N PRO A 838 8.83 -3.58 11.66
CA PRO A 838 7.99 -3.30 12.82
C PRO A 838 8.43 -3.97 14.14
N PHE A 839 9.14 -5.10 14.07
CA PHE A 839 9.52 -5.87 15.26
C PHE A 839 11.04 -6.09 15.41
N GLN A 840 11.83 -6.00 14.35
CA GLN A 840 13.31 -6.03 14.43
C GLN A 840 13.96 -5.67 13.10
N ALA A 841 15.20 -5.15 13.11
CA ALA A 841 15.99 -5.06 11.89
C ALA A 841 16.45 -6.45 11.44
N TRP A 842 16.46 -6.67 10.14
CA TRP A 842 16.99 -7.91 9.59
C TRP A 842 18.52 -7.86 9.45
N MET A 843 19.19 -8.96 9.78
CA MET A 843 20.58 -9.25 9.49
C MET A 843 20.70 -10.67 8.93
N GLY A 844 21.52 -10.86 7.90
CA GLY A 844 21.92 -12.16 7.36
C GLY A 844 23.43 -12.35 7.41
N LEU A 845 23.90 -13.53 7.00
CA LEU A 845 25.32 -13.81 6.77
C LEU A 845 25.49 -14.47 5.40
N THR A 846 26.56 -14.13 4.69
CA THR A 846 26.99 -14.94 3.54
C THR A 846 27.54 -16.29 4.00
N PRO A 847 27.70 -17.29 3.14
CA PRO A 847 28.33 -18.57 3.50
C PRO A 847 29.73 -18.39 4.11
N GLU A 848 30.48 -17.35 3.72
CA GLU A 848 31.79 -17.00 4.23
C GLU A 848 31.77 -16.24 5.57
N GLY A 849 30.56 -15.91 6.08
CA GLY A 849 30.38 -15.22 7.36
C GLY A 849 30.42 -13.69 7.28
N SER A 850 30.29 -13.08 6.08
CA SER A 850 30.17 -11.63 5.95
C SER A 850 28.75 -11.17 6.29
N PRO A 851 28.54 -10.15 7.14
CA PRO A 851 27.22 -9.61 7.45
C PRO A 851 26.52 -9.04 6.22
N LEU A 852 25.21 -9.36 6.11
CA LEU A 852 24.27 -8.81 5.16
C LEU A 852 23.23 -7.96 5.90
N LEU A 853 22.96 -6.76 5.42
CA LEU A 853 22.01 -5.81 6.01
C LEU A 853 21.15 -5.18 4.94
N MET A 854 20.05 -4.57 5.36
CA MET A 854 19.18 -3.76 4.51
C MET A 854 19.52 -2.28 4.68
N ARG A 855 20.08 -1.66 3.65
CA ARG A 855 20.26 -0.21 3.55
C ARG A 855 18.93 0.39 3.11
N ASP A 856 18.42 1.34 3.87
CA ASP A 856 17.26 2.14 3.45
C ASP A 856 17.71 3.17 2.39
N THR A 857 17.13 3.07 1.20
CA THR A 857 17.32 3.98 0.07
C THR A 857 16.04 4.74 -0.27
N GLY A 858 15.00 4.57 0.56
CA GLY A 858 13.72 5.25 0.41
C GLY A 858 13.78 6.73 0.75
N THR A 859 12.76 7.46 0.34
CA THR A 859 12.58 8.88 0.64
C THR A 859 11.35 9.08 1.49
N GLN A 860 11.39 10.09 2.35
CA GLN A 860 10.26 10.51 3.18
C GLN A 860 10.04 12.00 3.00
N GLU A 861 8.81 12.37 2.59
CA GLU A 861 8.41 13.75 2.38
C GLU A 861 7.07 14.04 3.04
N VAL A 862 6.85 15.30 3.42
CA VAL A 862 5.54 15.77 3.86
C VAL A 862 4.70 16.09 2.64
N TYR A 863 3.47 15.60 2.62
CA TYR A 863 2.48 15.87 1.58
C TYR A 863 1.29 16.63 2.15
N ALA A 864 0.74 17.54 1.35
CA ALA A 864 -0.60 18.08 1.54
C ALA A 864 -1.56 17.32 0.63
N LEU A 865 -2.57 16.71 1.22
CA LEU A 865 -3.59 15.93 0.55
C LEU A 865 -4.88 16.75 0.51
N ASP A 866 -5.40 17.07 -0.68
CA ASP A 866 -6.67 17.79 -0.82
C ASP A 866 -7.81 16.87 -0.39
N PHE A 867 -8.47 17.19 0.72
CA PHE A 867 -9.49 16.38 1.37
C PHE A 867 -10.88 16.88 1.01
N GLU A 868 -11.60 16.12 0.20
CA GLU A 868 -12.99 16.41 -0.17
C GLU A 868 -13.94 15.67 0.77
N GLN A 869 -14.77 16.46 1.47
CA GLN A 869 -15.84 15.98 2.32
C GLN A 869 -17.16 16.14 1.57
N PRO A 870 -18.06 15.16 1.56
CA PRO A 870 -19.39 15.24 0.99
C PRO A 870 -20.35 16.08 1.85
#